data_7a402fecca9591a4aaae692a69141298
#
_entry.id   7a402fecca9591a4aaae692a69141298
#
_cell.length_a   1.000
_cell.length_b   1.000
_cell.length_c   1.000
_cell.angle_alpha   90.00
_cell.angle_beta   90.00
_cell.angle_gamma   90.00
#
_symmetry.space_group_name_H-M   'P 1'
#
loop_
_entity.id
_entity.type
_entity.pdbx_description
1 polymer ?
#
loop_
_entity_poly.entity_id
_entity_poly.type
_entity_poly.pdbx_seq_one_letter_code
_entity_poly.pdbx_strand_id
1 'polypeptide(L)'
;MKTYIKQHLVAVAALLVLMVTQAFAAETNLLSNYTPNGSSFSEQTTIDFQKQTFKAVLDLSSCKSYTEHENVLSIGDDLQGTTGWGNANVIHLFYTKSSNTLQVNCFNGGANYTYRENHTNISGETTIELNSNGLYLNDTKICDASNISNILSLSSIKYGSTQGSTRSWATYKSVSLITKETTGGTTTPTTTFSVPAYGSTYYICPAGYPTRCFTVSTSNNDEEITVTAKSDGNTGQQWITKQGKYSTRYPWHIVNVMSSKALDMAGNNTTVMPLQWTSENDYNGGKANVNQEWKFDEVDATQHTYKIYAYTQNQTYYLTYDGTDGGKLGRTTDSNSATAFGFIKVEGSTGGGSTGGTTSSDHGSFSVSWISNQNKVGDYKEDAHATFIPYVSVEQMKADAKHYAEPWQQPDETKAEYINLNGTWKFKYVAGTSSWYSSTPGASEFQAKDYNDSGWDDIRVPLSWEMANYGKPVYTNVGYPFSNNPPNANSGMSEYGVTDHNATGFYRRTINIPATWKDKRVFIHFDGVYSAAVVWVNGKYVGYSQSSNTDAEFDITGFVTTGDNQLSVRVYRWCDGSYLEGQDMWHLSGIHRDVYLVATPKVFVSDHYITSSLNNEATSGSMSVKLTVDNRNTVSTTKTLQVSLLDANDNQIATGTQTYSGTAKAEKTVTLNSLSNLHPWSAEDPYLYTVVVSQKDENGAEEMAFSTKYGFRNITKSGNLININGKRVYFKGVNTQDTHPEYGRAIDMETMMKDLTMMKKANVNTVRTSHYPRQPKMYAMMDALGFYVMDEADVECHYNQNLSSNSSWITAMDDRTKRMVLRDRNHPSVIFWSLGNECGGGSNFSTTYNTCKNLDSRFVHYEGAGSGTNYSDLGSNMYPTVSSVGGNRSGLN
;
A
#
# COMPACT_ATOMS: atom_id res chain seq x y z
N MET A 1 -34.20 -31.68 31.85
CA MET A 1 -34.00 -30.49 31.02
C MET A 1 -33.19 -29.39 31.70
N LYS A 2 -33.45 -28.97 32.91
CA LYS A 2 -32.62 -27.95 33.62
C LYS A 2 -31.19 -28.38 33.97
N THR A 3 -30.92 -29.67 34.15
CA THR A 3 -29.59 -30.19 34.49
C THR A 3 -28.70 -30.34 33.25
N TYR A 4 -29.31 -30.59 32.07
CA TYR A 4 -28.62 -30.69 30.78
C TYR A 4 -28.15 -29.33 30.26
N ILE A 5 -28.93 -28.30 30.53
CA ILE A 5 -28.58 -26.90 30.11
C ILE A 5 -27.44 -26.35 30.97
N LYS A 6 -27.34 -26.71 32.24
CA LYS A 6 -26.24 -26.28 33.12
C LYS A 6 -24.89 -26.90 32.73
N GLN A 7 -24.85 -28.16 32.31
CA GLN A 7 -23.62 -28.82 31.89
C GLN A 7 -23.11 -28.30 30.54
N HIS A 8 -24.00 -27.91 29.62
CA HIS A 8 -23.59 -27.31 28.35
C HIS A 8 -23.17 -25.85 28.53
N LEU A 9 -23.77 -25.10 29.44
CA LEU A 9 -23.35 -23.73 29.74
C LEU A 9 -21.96 -23.67 30.44
N VAL A 10 -21.63 -24.64 31.27
CA VAL A 10 -20.30 -24.73 31.86
C VAL A 10 -19.24 -25.18 30.85
N ALA A 11 -19.59 -26.07 29.91
CA ALA A 11 -18.68 -26.47 28.84
C ALA A 11 -18.43 -25.33 27.82
N VAL A 12 -19.45 -24.55 27.50
CA VAL A 12 -19.33 -23.37 26.62
C VAL A 12 -18.60 -22.24 27.33
N ALA A 13 -18.83 -22.04 28.65
CA ALA A 13 -18.07 -21.04 29.42
C ALA A 13 -16.59 -21.44 29.58
N ALA A 14 -16.30 -22.74 29.76
CA ALA A 14 -14.92 -23.23 29.77
C ALA A 14 -14.22 -23.12 28.42
N LEU A 15 -14.96 -23.31 27.30
CA LEU A 15 -14.44 -23.06 25.94
C LEU A 15 -14.26 -21.56 25.67
N LEU A 16 -15.13 -20.69 26.15
CA LEU A 16 -14.97 -19.23 26.01
C LEU A 16 -13.85 -18.66 26.88
N VAL A 17 -13.62 -19.21 28.07
CA VAL A 17 -12.50 -18.80 28.94
C VAL A 17 -11.16 -19.31 28.40
N LEU A 18 -11.13 -20.41 27.63
CA LEU A 18 -9.92 -20.84 26.89
C LEU A 18 -9.67 -20.02 25.59
N MET A 19 -10.65 -19.26 25.10
CA MET A 19 -10.45 -18.42 23.91
C MET A 19 -10.03 -16.96 24.23
N VAL A 20 -9.91 -16.57 25.48
CA VAL A 20 -9.63 -15.17 25.87
C VAL A 20 -8.22 -14.94 26.41
N THR A 21 -7.44 -16.00 26.61
CA THR A 21 -6.02 -15.83 26.97
C THR A 21 -5.17 -16.78 26.16
N GLN A 22 -4.74 -16.35 25.00
CA GLN A 22 -3.45 -16.72 24.40
C GLN A 22 -3.41 -16.20 22.94
N ALA A 23 -2.65 -15.12 22.68
CA ALA A 23 -2.00 -14.96 21.41
C ALA A 23 -0.91 -16.05 21.35
N PHE A 24 -1.19 -17.18 20.73
CA PHE A 24 -0.21 -18.26 20.55
C PHE A 24 0.47 -18.12 19.19
N ALA A 25 1.80 -18.20 19.21
CA ALA A 25 2.56 -18.64 18.07
C ALA A 25 1.89 -19.89 17.48
N ALA A 26 1.69 -19.94 16.17
CA ALA A 26 1.06 -21.09 15.54
C ALA A 26 1.96 -22.31 15.73
N GLU A 27 1.51 -23.28 16.50
CA GLU A 27 2.22 -24.52 16.74
C GLU A 27 1.69 -25.63 15.82
N THR A 28 2.57 -26.19 14.98
CA THR A 28 2.27 -27.36 14.17
C THR A 28 2.76 -28.59 14.90
N ASN A 29 1.87 -29.40 15.43
CA ASN A 29 2.22 -30.64 16.11
C ASN A 29 2.58 -31.72 15.09
N LEU A 30 3.82 -32.23 15.17
CA LEU A 30 4.38 -33.25 14.27
C LEU A 30 4.22 -34.65 14.85
N LEU A 31 4.33 -34.80 16.17
CA LEU A 31 4.28 -36.08 16.87
C LEU A 31 3.80 -35.86 18.31
N SER A 32 2.94 -36.73 18.85
CA SER A 32 2.51 -36.66 20.26
C SER A 32 2.33 -38.04 20.89
N ASN A 33 2.72 -38.16 22.19
CA ASN A 33 2.58 -39.35 22.99
C ASN A 33 3.09 -40.64 22.35
N TYR A 34 4.25 -40.59 21.71
CA TYR A 34 4.87 -41.71 21.01
C TYR A 34 6.06 -42.26 21.83
N THR A 35 6.12 -43.59 22.03
CA THR A 35 7.23 -44.26 22.64
C THR A 35 7.79 -45.34 21.71
N PRO A 36 9.07 -45.26 21.30
CA PRO A 36 9.71 -46.22 20.37
C PRO A 36 9.81 -47.65 20.84
N ASN A 37 9.64 -47.91 22.14
CA ASN A 37 9.71 -49.24 22.79
C ASN A 37 11.00 -50.04 22.42
N GLY A 38 12.13 -49.35 22.39
CA GLY A 38 13.39 -49.95 22.00
C GLY A 38 13.58 -50.16 20.50
N SER A 39 12.74 -49.51 19.63
CA SER A 39 12.88 -49.48 18.20
C SER A 39 13.47 -48.14 17.76
N SER A 40 14.12 -48.08 16.60
CA SER A 40 14.46 -46.83 15.96
C SER A 40 13.29 -46.30 15.11
N PHE A 41 13.16 -44.98 15.04
CA PHE A 41 12.25 -44.33 14.10
C PHE A 41 12.85 -43.03 13.53
N SER A 42 12.38 -42.63 12.38
CA SER A 42 12.76 -41.37 11.73
C SER A 42 11.58 -40.76 11.00
N GLU A 43 11.34 -39.48 11.26
CA GLU A 43 10.35 -38.65 10.59
C GLU A 43 11.06 -37.47 9.92
N GLN A 44 10.41 -36.81 8.96
CA GLN A 44 10.96 -35.67 8.24
C GLN A 44 9.94 -34.53 8.21
N THR A 45 10.43 -33.31 8.34
CA THR A 45 9.63 -32.09 8.20
C THR A 45 10.42 -30.98 7.49
N THR A 46 9.70 -30.07 6.84
CA THR A 46 10.28 -28.82 6.33
C THR A 46 10.35 -27.79 7.44
N ILE A 47 11.42 -27.00 7.49
CA ILE A 47 11.62 -25.99 8.52
C ILE A 47 12.40 -24.79 7.96
N ASP A 48 12.07 -23.61 8.45
CA ASP A 48 12.84 -22.38 8.29
C ASP A 48 13.25 -21.89 9.69
N PHE A 49 14.48 -22.18 10.09
CA PHE A 49 14.98 -21.82 11.42
C PHE A 49 15.02 -20.29 11.68
N GLN A 50 14.92 -19.46 10.65
CA GLN A 50 14.79 -18.01 10.85
C GLN A 50 13.40 -17.63 11.37
N LYS A 51 12.39 -18.41 10.99
CA LYS A 51 10.98 -18.17 11.33
C LYS A 51 10.39 -19.17 12.31
N GLN A 52 11.00 -20.32 12.48
CA GLN A 52 10.45 -21.42 13.24
C GLN A 52 11.45 -21.98 14.26
N THR A 53 10.93 -22.51 15.35
CA THR A 53 11.64 -23.27 16.36
C THR A 53 11.20 -24.72 16.27
N PHE A 54 12.13 -25.68 16.16
CA PHE A 54 11.85 -27.07 16.38
C PHE A 54 11.86 -27.33 17.90
N LYS A 55 10.79 -27.90 18.43
CA LYS A 55 10.64 -28.21 19.84
C LYS A 55 10.26 -29.67 20.06
N ALA A 56 10.99 -30.36 20.93
CA ALA A 56 10.66 -31.69 21.35
C ALA A 56 10.56 -31.75 22.89
N VAL A 57 9.48 -32.28 23.39
CA VAL A 57 9.29 -32.56 24.82
C VAL A 57 9.37 -34.06 25.04
N LEU A 58 10.40 -34.49 25.72
CA LEU A 58 10.70 -35.91 25.99
C LEU A 58 10.46 -36.24 27.46
N ASP A 59 9.78 -37.35 27.74
CA ASP A 59 9.76 -37.94 29.07
C ASP A 59 10.85 -39.02 29.16
N LEU A 60 11.94 -38.69 29.84
CA LEU A 60 13.08 -39.55 30.06
C LEU A 60 12.85 -40.56 31.18
N SER A 61 11.76 -40.47 31.93
CA SER A 61 11.43 -41.38 33.04
C SER A 61 11.21 -42.81 32.53
N SER A 62 10.76 -42.96 31.31
CA SER A 62 10.53 -44.25 30.63
C SER A 62 11.81 -44.92 30.11
N CYS A 63 12.95 -44.23 30.05
CA CYS A 63 14.25 -44.81 29.71
C CYS A 63 14.65 -45.90 30.67
N LYS A 64 15.35 -46.97 30.17
CA LYS A 64 15.78 -48.07 31.00
C LYS A 64 17.09 -47.76 31.72
N SER A 65 17.30 -48.34 32.87
CA SER A 65 18.49 -48.14 33.69
C SER A 65 19.65 -49.00 33.18
N TYR A 66 20.19 -48.71 32.04
CA TYR A 66 21.41 -49.31 31.52
C TYR A 66 22.63 -48.45 31.84
N THR A 67 23.82 -49.06 31.81
CA THR A 67 25.12 -48.38 31.94
C THR A 67 25.53 -47.75 30.62
N GLU A 68 24.82 -48.04 29.52
CA GLU A 68 25.06 -47.52 28.19
C GLU A 68 24.13 -46.37 27.86
N HIS A 69 24.55 -45.46 26.94
CA HIS A 69 23.78 -44.33 26.49
C HIS A 69 22.64 -44.78 25.56
N GLU A 70 21.43 -44.24 25.80
CA GLU A 70 20.30 -44.36 24.91
C GLU A 70 20.29 -43.12 23.96
N ASN A 71 20.18 -43.31 22.63
CA ASN A 71 19.92 -42.20 21.72
C ASN A 71 18.45 -41.80 21.84
N VAL A 72 18.20 -40.69 22.49
CA VAL A 72 16.83 -40.23 22.80
C VAL A 72 16.29 -39.30 21.75
N LEU A 73 17.16 -38.58 21.02
CA LEU A 73 16.76 -37.69 19.92
C LEU A 73 17.96 -37.47 18.98
N SER A 74 17.69 -37.43 17.69
CA SER A 74 18.63 -36.99 16.66
C SER A 74 17.91 -36.03 15.72
N ILE A 75 18.58 -34.95 15.27
CA ILE A 75 18.00 -33.90 14.43
C ILE A 75 19.07 -33.56 13.37
N GLY A 76 18.73 -33.62 12.08
CA GLY A 76 19.65 -33.22 11.01
C GLY A 76 19.20 -33.65 9.62
N ASP A 77 20.13 -33.64 8.65
CA ASP A 77 19.90 -34.06 7.25
C ASP A 77 19.98 -35.60 7.07
N ASP A 78 20.85 -36.29 7.81
CA ASP A 78 20.96 -37.73 7.85
C ASP A 78 21.19 -38.24 9.27
N LEU A 79 20.20 -38.95 9.82
CA LEU A 79 20.26 -39.46 11.19
C LEU A 79 21.12 -40.75 11.33
N GLN A 80 21.42 -41.45 10.25
CA GLN A 80 22.11 -42.72 10.32
C GLN A 80 23.59 -42.65 9.98
N GLY A 81 24.05 -41.64 9.21
CA GLY A 81 25.41 -41.48 8.73
C GLY A 81 25.90 -42.76 8.03
N THR A 82 25.79 -42.83 6.71
CA THR A 82 26.04 -44.07 5.94
C THR A 82 27.48 -44.59 6.00
N THR A 83 28.43 -43.89 6.62
CA THR A 83 29.86 -44.30 6.70
C THR A 83 30.54 -43.81 7.98
N GLY A 84 30.03 -44.17 9.15
CA GLY A 84 30.71 -43.78 10.38
C GLY A 84 30.53 -42.27 10.73
N TRP A 85 30.61 -41.99 11.96
CA TRP A 85 30.47 -40.67 12.61
C TRP A 85 31.21 -39.56 11.86
N GLY A 86 30.56 -38.82 10.92
CA GLY A 86 31.34 -37.69 10.54
C GLY A 86 31.08 -36.94 9.24
N ASN A 87 30.07 -37.23 8.44
CA ASN A 87 29.81 -36.44 7.22
C ASN A 87 28.37 -35.86 7.15
N ALA A 88 27.61 -35.99 8.22
CA ALA A 88 26.25 -35.44 8.30
C ALA A 88 26.20 -34.14 9.12
N ASN A 89 25.19 -33.32 8.83
CA ASN A 89 24.84 -32.18 9.66
C ASN A 89 23.79 -32.67 10.66
N VAL A 90 24.22 -33.08 11.86
CA VAL A 90 23.34 -33.75 12.82
C VAL A 90 23.68 -33.42 14.26
N ILE A 91 22.65 -33.34 15.09
CA ILE A 91 22.70 -33.27 16.55
C ILE A 91 22.20 -34.61 17.10
N HIS A 92 23.00 -35.26 17.91
CA HIS A 92 22.62 -36.49 18.63
C HIS A 92 22.56 -36.23 20.12
N LEU A 93 21.47 -36.63 20.76
CA LEU A 93 21.28 -36.59 22.20
C LEU A 93 21.21 -38.01 22.76
N PHE A 94 22.14 -38.30 23.68
CA PHE A 94 22.25 -39.60 24.33
C PHE A 94 22.01 -39.46 25.82
N TYR A 95 21.10 -40.22 26.34
CA TYR A 95 20.75 -40.20 27.76
C TYR A 95 21.24 -41.45 28.49
N THR A 96 21.85 -41.25 29.66
CA THR A 96 22.27 -42.32 30.57
C THR A 96 21.47 -42.16 31.86
N LYS A 97 20.48 -43.05 32.09
CA LYS A 97 19.58 -42.98 33.24
C LYS A 97 20.28 -43.25 34.55
N SER A 98 21.27 -44.13 34.59
CA SER A 98 22.01 -44.47 35.81
C SER A 98 22.76 -43.29 36.42
N SER A 99 23.15 -42.32 35.61
CA SER A 99 23.84 -41.10 36.02
C SER A 99 23.00 -39.81 35.84
N ASN A 100 21.78 -39.91 35.32
CA ASN A 100 20.94 -38.75 34.91
C ASN A 100 21.70 -37.76 34.04
N THR A 101 22.43 -38.26 33.07
CA THR A 101 23.31 -37.47 32.19
C THR A 101 22.78 -37.46 30.75
N LEU A 102 22.62 -36.30 30.16
CA LEU A 102 22.35 -36.10 28.73
C LEU A 102 23.62 -35.62 28.05
N GLN A 103 24.15 -36.43 27.13
CA GLN A 103 25.26 -36.03 26.29
C GLN A 103 24.74 -35.49 24.98
N VAL A 104 25.22 -34.29 24.59
CA VAL A 104 24.90 -33.62 23.34
C VAL A 104 26.11 -33.64 22.44
N ASN A 105 25.94 -34.18 21.23
CA ASN A 105 26.97 -34.28 20.21
C ASN A 105 26.50 -33.59 18.94
N CYS A 106 27.16 -32.52 18.51
CA CYS A 106 26.83 -31.81 17.28
C CYS A 106 27.93 -32.05 16.21
N PHE A 107 27.48 -32.35 14.99
CA PHE A 107 28.32 -32.49 13.79
C PHE A 107 27.82 -31.48 12.75
N ASN A 108 28.73 -30.72 12.18
CA ASN A 108 28.42 -29.64 11.24
C ASN A 108 29.12 -29.91 9.87
N GLY A 109 28.87 -31.08 9.27
CA GLY A 109 29.39 -31.48 7.97
C GLY A 109 30.82 -32.01 8.00
N GLY A 110 31.34 -32.46 9.16
CA GLY A 110 32.67 -32.97 9.31
C GLY A 110 32.79 -34.20 10.24
N ALA A 111 33.94 -34.89 10.23
CA ALA A 111 34.18 -36.06 11.05
C ALA A 111 34.40 -35.79 12.55
N ASN A 112 34.59 -34.51 12.94
CA ASN A 112 34.83 -34.10 14.30
C ASN A 112 33.60 -33.40 14.88
N TYR A 113 33.39 -33.52 16.20
CA TYR A 113 32.36 -32.76 16.90
C TYR A 113 32.67 -31.25 16.79
N THR A 114 31.71 -30.49 16.41
CA THR A 114 31.72 -29.01 16.54
C THR A 114 31.33 -28.58 17.94
N TYR A 115 30.57 -29.44 18.64
CA TYR A 115 30.18 -29.28 20.04
C TYR A 115 29.97 -30.67 20.66
N ARG A 116 30.46 -30.88 21.89
CA ARG A 116 30.24 -32.08 22.68
C ARG A 116 30.30 -31.77 24.17
N GLU A 117 29.19 -32.01 24.88
CA GLU A 117 29.09 -31.72 26.30
C GLU A 117 28.14 -32.69 27.01
N ASN A 118 28.36 -32.89 28.32
CA ASN A 118 27.52 -33.70 29.20
C ASN A 118 26.80 -32.79 30.20
N HIS A 119 25.46 -32.85 30.16
CA HIS A 119 24.60 -32.13 31.07
C HIS A 119 24.07 -33.10 32.12
N THR A 120 24.40 -32.86 33.41
CA THR A 120 24.03 -33.72 34.53
C THR A 120 22.74 -33.28 35.23
N ASN A 121 22.15 -34.15 36.04
CA ASN A 121 20.88 -33.92 36.75
C ASN A 121 19.67 -33.76 35.83
N ILE A 122 19.70 -34.35 34.66
CA ILE A 122 18.60 -34.36 33.69
C ILE A 122 17.74 -35.58 33.94
N SER A 123 16.44 -35.39 34.21
CA SER A 123 15.50 -36.51 34.50
C SER A 123 14.05 -36.06 34.29
N GLY A 124 13.16 -37.02 34.00
CA GLY A 124 11.75 -36.73 33.82
C GLY A 124 11.45 -36.04 32.51
N GLU A 125 10.53 -35.08 32.51
CA GLU A 125 10.18 -34.31 31.31
C GLU A 125 11.28 -33.29 30.98
N THR A 126 11.74 -33.33 29.72
CA THR A 126 12.87 -32.55 29.26
C THR A 126 12.51 -31.93 27.92
N THR A 127 12.69 -30.63 27.82
CA THR A 127 12.42 -29.87 26.60
C THR A 127 13.73 -29.61 25.82
N ILE A 128 13.71 -29.91 24.53
CA ILE A 128 14.77 -29.60 23.57
C ILE A 128 14.22 -28.63 22.56
N GLU A 129 14.88 -27.48 22.39
CA GLU A 129 14.54 -26.49 21.39
C GLU A 129 15.73 -26.17 20.48
N LEU A 130 15.49 -26.15 19.17
CA LEU A 130 16.46 -25.76 18.16
C LEU A 130 15.90 -24.60 17.33
N ASN A 131 16.59 -23.48 17.35
CA ASN A 131 16.19 -22.27 16.62
C ASN A 131 17.40 -21.51 16.07
N SER A 132 17.19 -20.39 15.38
CA SER A 132 18.25 -19.59 14.74
C SER A 132 19.37 -19.10 15.68
N ASN A 133 19.16 -19.13 17.01
CA ASN A 133 20.13 -18.68 17.99
C ASN A 133 20.96 -19.85 18.58
N GLY A 134 20.58 -21.09 18.34
CA GLY A 134 21.26 -22.27 18.86
C GLY A 134 20.36 -23.38 19.37
N LEU A 135 20.95 -24.27 20.17
CA LEU A 135 20.28 -25.40 20.84
C LEU A 135 20.07 -25.09 22.32
N TYR A 136 18.87 -25.38 22.80
CA TYR A 136 18.45 -25.14 24.18
C TYR A 136 17.97 -26.44 24.85
N LEU A 137 18.25 -26.57 26.13
CA LEU A 137 17.78 -27.64 27.00
C LEU A 137 17.06 -27.00 28.21
N ASN A 138 15.76 -27.27 28.37
CA ASN A 138 14.94 -26.68 29.43
C ASN A 138 15.15 -25.15 29.52
N ASP A 139 14.97 -24.45 28.43
CA ASP A 139 15.14 -22.99 28.25
C ASP A 139 16.58 -22.46 28.44
N THR A 140 17.55 -23.32 28.78
CA THR A 140 18.96 -22.91 28.91
C THR A 140 19.70 -23.20 27.63
N LYS A 141 20.36 -22.17 27.06
CA LYS A 141 21.19 -22.32 25.87
C LYS A 141 22.40 -23.18 26.15
N ILE A 142 22.56 -24.27 25.42
CA ILE A 142 23.64 -25.25 25.59
C ILE A 142 24.61 -25.29 24.41
N CYS A 143 24.22 -24.82 23.24
CA CYS A 143 25.10 -24.81 22.06
C CYS A 143 24.84 -23.58 21.21
N ASP A 144 25.89 -22.87 20.81
CA ASP A 144 25.82 -21.69 19.96
C ASP A 144 25.53 -22.03 18.50
N ALA A 145 24.81 -21.11 17.81
CA ALA A 145 24.44 -21.28 16.41
C ALA A 145 25.64 -21.51 15.48
N SER A 146 26.82 -20.96 15.80
CA SER A 146 28.05 -21.13 15.03
C SER A 146 28.52 -22.60 14.97
N ASN A 147 28.26 -23.37 16.02
CA ASN A 147 28.62 -24.79 16.10
C ASN A 147 27.70 -25.72 15.31
N ILE A 148 26.54 -25.22 14.87
CA ILE A 148 25.48 -25.98 14.19
C ILE A 148 24.95 -25.23 12.95
N SER A 149 25.74 -24.33 12.38
CA SER A 149 25.32 -23.41 11.30
C SER A 149 24.79 -24.15 10.06
N ASN A 150 25.40 -25.28 9.69
CA ASN A 150 24.94 -26.07 8.55
C ASN A 150 23.57 -26.73 8.82
N ILE A 151 23.28 -27.12 10.07
CA ILE A 151 21.97 -27.67 10.45
C ILE A 151 20.91 -26.55 10.38
N LEU A 152 21.24 -25.34 10.86
CA LEU A 152 20.34 -24.19 10.84
C LEU A 152 20.08 -23.65 9.43
N SER A 153 20.89 -24.05 8.45
CA SER A 153 20.71 -23.70 7.03
C SER A 153 19.83 -24.69 6.25
N LEU A 154 19.45 -25.83 6.85
CA LEU A 154 18.61 -26.83 6.19
C LEU A 154 17.19 -26.32 6.01
N SER A 155 16.58 -26.55 4.86
CA SER A 155 15.16 -26.29 4.57
C SER A 155 14.24 -27.44 4.96
N SER A 156 14.83 -28.58 5.32
CA SER A 156 14.12 -29.78 5.78
C SER A 156 15.04 -30.57 6.72
N ILE A 157 14.49 -31.05 7.80
CA ILE A 157 15.21 -31.88 8.78
C ILE A 157 14.52 -33.22 8.97
N LYS A 158 15.33 -34.24 9.26
CA LYS A 158 14.87 -35.48 9.85
C LYS A 158 15.04 -35.42 11.36
N TYR A 159 14.13 -36.04 12.10
CA TYR A 159 14.22 -36.18 13.55
C TYR A 159 13.77 -37.57 13.98
N GLY A 160 14.31 -38.04 15.07
CA GLY A 160 13.98 -39.39 15.58
C GLY A 160 15.09 -39.99 16.45
N SER A 161 15.06 -41.30 16.63
CA SER A 161 16.05 -42.07 17.38
C SER A 161 16.54 -43.26 16.54
N THR A 162 17.58 -43.06 15.77
CA THR A 162 17.97 -44.05 14.73
C THR A 162 19.41 -44.52 14.83
N GLN A 163 20.15 -44.15 15.86
CA GLN A 163 21.57 -44.39 15.90
C GLN A 163 21.99 -45.77 16.40
N GLY A 164 22.58 -46.55 15.52
CA GLY A 164 23.33 -47.77 15.81
C GLY A 164 22.55 -48.87 16.57
N SER A 165 23.22 -49.55 17.51
CA SER A 165 22.60 -50.55 18.41
C SER A 165 21.89 -49.99 19.62
N THR A 166 21.93 -48.67 19.81
CA THR A 166 21.29 -48.01 20.96
C THR A 166 19.79 -47.84 20.70
N ARG A 167 18.97 -48.29 21.62
CA ARG A 167 17.50 -48.30 21.55
C ARG A 167 16.93 -47.17 22.36
N SER A 168 15.93 -46.45 21.85
CA SER A 168 15.26 -45.42 22.64
C SER A 168 14.01 -45.93 23.34
N TRP A 169 13.87 -45.53 24.59
CA TRP A 169 12.72 -45.81 25.44
C TRP A 169 12.08 -44.51 25.94
N ALA A 170 12.63 -43.33 25.56
CA ALA A 170 12.04 -42.05 25.88
C ALA A 170 10.66 -41.91 25.25
N THR A 171 9.72 -41.36 26.00
CA THR A 171 8.39 -41.01 25.45
C THR A 171 8.44 -39.60 24.86
N TYR A 172 8.14 -39.48 23.60
CA TYR A 172 7.96 -38.18 22.93
C TYR A 172 6.57 -37.64 23.28
N LYS A 173 6.51 -36.75 24.26
CA LYS A 173 5.26 -36.08 24.69
C LYS A 173 4.70 -35.22 23.54
N SER A 174 5.56 -34.45 22.92
CA SER A 174 5.27 -33.70 21.70
C SER A 174 6.54 -33.47 20.91
N VAL A 175 6.40 -33.37 19.57
CA VAL A 175 7.37 -32.77 18.67
C VAL A 175 6.60 -31.79 17.81
N SER A 176 7.03 -30.56 17.77
CA SER A 176 6.29 -29.48 17.09
C SER A 176 7.22 -28.49 16.41
N LEU A 177 6.66 -27.78 15.41
CA LEU A 177 7.22 -26.56 14.87
C LEU A 177 6.44 -25.39 15.45
N ILE A 178 7.12 -24.52 16.15
CA ILE A 178 6.56 -23.28 16.67
C ILE A 178 6.97 -22.18 15.72
N THR A 179 6.00 -21.61 15.02
CA THR A 179 6.24 -20.42 14.21
C THR A 179 6.42 -19.25 15.16
N LYS A 180 7.58 -18.59 15.06
CA LYS A 180 7.87 -17.42 15.87
C LYS A 180 6.88 -16.30 15.52
N GLU A 181 5.85 -16.10 16.35
CA GLU A 181 5.41 -14.75 16.61
C GLU A 181 6.45 -14.14 17.56
N THR A 182 6.97 -12.99 17.20
CA THR A 182 7.93 -12.26 18.01
C THR A 182 7.29 -11.91 19.35
N THR A 183 7.41 -12.79 20.35
CA THR A 183 7.10 -12.50 21.75
C THR A 183 8.39 -12.27 22.51
N GLY A 184 8.67 -11.04 22.76
CA GLY A 184 9.73 -10.64 23.67
C GLY A 184 9.44 -9.26 24.20
N GLY A 185 9.04 -9.15 25.41
CA GLY A 185 8.81 -8.02 26.28
C GLY A 185 8.99 -6.61 25.73
N THR A 186 7.96 -5.78 25.90
CA THR A 186 7.70 -4.44 25.38
C THR A 186 7.25 -4.43 23.92
N THR A 187 5.98 -4.18 23.73
CA THR A 187 5.31 -3.93 22.44
C THR A 187 6.06 -2.85 21.66
N THR A 188 6.98 -3.27 20.82
CA THR A 188 7.45 -2.44 19.71
C THR A 188 6.54 -2.78 18.53
N PRO A 189 5.89 -1.79 17.90
CA PRO A 189 5.13 -2.04 16.67
C PRO A 189 6.05 -2.72 15.65
N THR A 190 5.57 -3.73 14.96
CA THR A 190 6.27 -4.35 13.83
C THR A 190 6.59 -3.24 12.85
N THR A 191 7.82 -2.79 12.81
CA THR A 191 8.24 -1.73 11.91
C THR A 191 8.28 -2.32 10.50
N THR A 192 7.25 -2.06 9.71
CA THR A 192 7.25 -2.43 8.30
C THR A 192 8.19 -1.46 7.58
N PHE A 193 9.26 -1.97 7.00
CA PHE A 193 10.16 -1.16 6.19
C PHE A 193 9.49 -0.82 4.85
N SER A 194 9.85 0.34 4.32
CA SER A 194 9.34 0.85 3.05
C SER A 194 10.30 0.54 1.92
N VAL A 195 9.78 0.31 0.72
CA VAL A 195 10.60 0.32 -0.49
C VAL A 195 11.18 1.73 -0.68
N PRO A 196 12.51 1.90 -0.79
CA PRO A 196 13.11 3.21 -0.97
C PRO A 196 12.73 3.81 -2.33
N ALA A 197 12.37 5.10 -2.34
CA ALA A 197 12.01 5.87 -3.51
C ALA A 197 12.82 7.18 -3.57
N TYR A 198 13.15 7.64 -4.76
CA TYR A 198 13.86 8.91 -4.93
C TYR A 198 13.04 10.10 -4.42
N GLY A 199 13.73 11.04 -3.79
CA GLY A 199 13.12 12.25 -3.24
C GLY A 199 12.41 12.05 -1.89
N SER A 200 12.36 10.84 -1.38
CA SER A 200 11.74 10.54 -0.09
C SER A 200 12.76 10.56 1.05
N THR A 201 12.30 10.90 2.24
CA THR A 201 13.11 10.93 3.46
C THR A 201 12.84 9.69 4.31
N TYR A 202 13.89 9.11 4.87
CA TYR A 202 13.81 7.89 5.65
C TYR A 202 14.68 7.96 6.91
N TYR A 203 14.29 7.23 7.95
CA TYR A 203 15.21 6.67 8.92
C TYR A 203 15.78 5.38 8.31
N ILE A 204 17.10 5.27 8.20
CA ILE A 204 17.76 4.06 7.70
C ILE A 204 18.24 3.26 8.91
N CYS A 205 17.69 2.07 9.09
CA CYS A 205 17.86 1.29 10.31
C CYS A 205 18.39 -0.11 9.98
N PRO A 206 19.30 -0.68 10.78
CA PRO A 206 19.65 -2.09 10.64
C PRO A 206 18.40 -2.97 10.82
N ALA A 207 18.17 -3.93 9.94
CA ALA A 207 16.96 -4.75 9.95
C ALA A 207 16.75 -5.51 11.29
N GLY A 208 17.85 -5.95 11.92
CA GLY A 208 17.81 -6.58 13.25
C GLY A 208 17.59 -5.59 14.42
N TYR A 209 17.62 -4.28 14.17
CA TYR A 209 17.48 -3.22 15.18
C TYR A 209 16.64 -2.07 14.64
N PRO A 210 15.35 -2.26 14.34
CA PRO A 210 14.52 -1.26 13.67
C PRO A 210 14.21 -0.01 14.52
N THR A 211 14.54 -0.05 15.79
CA THR A 211 14.44 1.08 16.72
C THR A 211 15.72 1.92 16.79
N ARG A 212 16.73 1.63 15.97
CA ARG A 212 18.00 2.37 15.89
C ARG A 212 18.27 2.77 14.46
N CYS A 213 18.75 4.00 14.23
CA CYS A 213 18.91 4.55 12.88
C CYS A 213 20.26 5.25 12.71
N PHE A 214 20.68 5.40 11.46
CA PHE A 214 21.84 6.22 11.08
C PHE A 214 21.71 7.62 11.64
N THR A 215 22.71 8.09 12.32
CA THR A 215 22.69 9.36 13.06
C THR A 215 23.96 10.16 12.79
N VAL A 216 23.76 11.45 12.55
CA VAL A 216 24.80 12.49 12.62
C VAL A 216 24.39 13.52 13.66
N SER A 217 25.37 14.11 14.36
CA SER A 217 25.12 15.06 15.44
C SER A 217 25.60 16.47 15.10
N THR A 218 26.39 16.62 14.05
CA THR A 218 26.95 17.92 13.61
C THR A 218 26.72 18.13 12.10
N SER A 219 27.08 19.32 11.62
CA SER A 219 27.12 19.63 10.18
C SER A 219 28.55 19.63 9.63
N ASN A 220 29.48 18.98 10.30
CA ASN A 220 30.87 18.93 9.87
C ASN A 220 31.11 17.84 8.82
N ASN A 221 32.09 18.06 7.94
CA ASN A 221 32.66 16.96 7.15
C ASN A 221 33.44 16.02 8.09
N ASP A 222 33.68 14.80 7.63
CA ASP A 222 34.41 13.75 8.36
C ASP A 222 33.69 13.21 9.62
N GLU A 223 32.44 13.57 9.86
CA GLU A 223 31.69 12.95 10.94
C GLU A 223 31.29 11.52 10.53
N GLU A 224 31.74 10.54 11.31
CA GLU A 224 31.40 9.14 11.14
C GLU A 224 29.93 8.88 11.50
N ILE A 225 29.25 8.06 10.70
CA ILE A 225 27.84 7.73 10.94
C ILE A 225 27.74 6.78 12.12
N THR A 226 26.97 7.17 13.12
CA THR A 226 26.63 6.30 14.27
C THR A 226 25.23 5.71 14.10
N VAL A 227 24.93 4.66 14.85
CA VAL A 227 23.60 4.05 14.89
C VAL A 227 23.07 4.17 16.32
N THR A 228 22.10 5.06 16.51
CA THR A 228 21.55 5.38 17.84
C THR A 228 20.04 5.13 17.89
N ALA A 229 19.48 5.12 19.09
CA ALA A 229 18.04 5.00 19.28
C ALA A 229 17.27 6.01 18.39
N LYS A 230 16.25 5.50 17.65
CA LYS A 230 15.42 6.32 16.77
C LYS A 230 14.65 7.35 17.59
N SER A 231 14.71 8.59 17.17
CA SER A 231 13.93 9.70 17.75
C SER A 231 13.16 10.41 16.67
N ASP A 232 11.85 10.34 16.74
CA ASP A 232 10.96 10.95 15.74
C ASP A 232 11.16 12.48 15.73
N GLY A 233 11.25 13.04 14.51
CA GLY A 233 11.54 14.46 14.30
C GLY A 233 13.04 14.84 14.36
N ASN A 234 13.94 13.94 14.75
CA ASN A 234 15.37 14.23 14.73
C ASN A 234 15.92 14.27 13.30
N THR A 235 16.17 15.46 12.77
CA THR A 235 16.67 15.66 11.41
C THR A 235 18.09 15.11 11.18
N GLY A 236 18.88 14.92 12.23
CA GLY A 236 20.18 14.25 12.17
C GLY A 236 20.06 12.73 11.89
N GLN A 237 18.88 12.15 12.08
CA GLN A 237 18.56 10.76 11.77
C GLN A 237 17.78 10.59 10.46
N GLN A 238 17.40 11.68 9.80
CA GLN A 238 16.61 11.68 8.58
C GLN A 238 17.50 11.80 7.35
N TRP A 239 17.28 10.93 6.37
CA TRP A 239 18.10 10.83 5.17
C TRP A 239 17.23 10.83 3.92
N ILE A 240 17.50 11.75 2.99
CA ILE A 240 16.82 11.84 1.70
C ILE A 240 17.54 10.94 0.72
N THR A 241 16.79 10.02 0.10
CA THR A 241 17.28 9.23 -1.02
C THR A 241 17.07 9.99 -2.32
N LYS A 242 18.14 10.25 -3.06
CA LYS A 242 18.13 10.95 -4.35
C LYS A 242 18.66 10.04 -5.45
N GLN A 243 18.39 10.39 -6.70
CA GLN A 243 19.02 9.71 -7.83
C GLN A 243 20.50 10.11 -7.91
N GLY A 244 21.39 9.11 -8.05
CA GLY A 244 22.81 9.32 -8.28
C GLY A 244 23.06 9.91 -9.70
N LYS A 245 23.96 10.86 -9.79
CA LYS A 245 24.18 11.67 -11.02
C LYS A 245 24.88 10.88 -12.15
N TYR A 246 25.76 9.96 -11.81
CA TYR A 246 26.74 9.43 -12.75
C TYR A 246 26.64 7.94 -13.06
N SER A 247 25.78 7.20 -12.35
CA SER A 247 25.80 5.76 -12.50
C SER A 247 24.41 5.13 -12.55
N THR A 248 24.08 4.58 -13.70
CA THR A 248 22.99 3.60 -13.80
C THR A 248 23.29 2.33 -13.02
N ARG A 249 24.56 2.09 -12.66
CA ARG A 249 25.00 0.91 -11.89
C ARG A 249 24.88 1.11 -10.37
N TYR A 250 25.03 2.38 -9.88
CA TYR A 250 24.85 2.78 -8.47
C TYR A 250 23.88 3.96 -8.40
N PRO A 251 22.59 3.72 -8.53
CA PRO A 251 21.61 4.76 -8.84
C PRO A 251 21.21 5.65 -7.66
N TRP A 252 21.71 5.39 -6.45
CA TRP A 252 21.26 6.06 -5.24
C TRP A 252 22.30 7.03 -4.70
N HIS A 253 21.82 8.18 -4.22
CA HIS A 253 22.56 9.18 -3.47
C HIS A 253 21.79 9.51 -2.18
N ILE A 254 22.46 9.46 -1.02
CA ILE A 254 21.81 9.52 0.28
C ILE A 254 22.31 10.78 1.00
N VAL A 255 21.41 11.72 1.35
CA VAL A 255 21.76 13.02 1.91
C VAL A 255 21.05 13.22 3.25
N ASN A 256 21.79 13.62 4.30
CA ASN A 256 21.20 13.90 5.59
C ASN A 256 20.40 15.20 5.60
N VAL A 257 19.27 15.22 6.26
CA VAL A 257 18.35 16.37 6.30
C VAL A 257 18.94 17.56 7.09
N MET A 258 19.55 17.30 8.25
CA MET A 258 20.11 18.35 9.12
C MET A 258 21.35 18.98 8.51
N SER A 259 22.29 18.17 8.05
CA SER A 259 23.60 18.62 7.61
C SER A 259 23.67 18.99 6.13
N SER A 260 22.71 18.54 5.32
CA SER A 260 22.70 18.59 3.84
C SER A 260 23.93 17.92 3.21
N LYS A 261 24.59 17.02 3.95
CA LYS A 261 25.77 16.27 3.49
C LYS A 261 25.42 14.87 3.06
N ALA A 262 26.20 14.32 2.11
CA ALA A 262 26.00 12.98 1.61
C ALA A 262 26.61 11.92 2.54
N LEU A 263 25.98 10.75 2.60
CA LEU A 263 26.60 9.52 3.07
C LEU A 263 27.76 9.17 2.14
N ASP A 264 28.98 9.03 2.68
CA ASP A 264 30.21 8.83 1.93
C ASP A 264 30.96 7.59 2.45
N MET A 265 31.43 6.76 1.53
CA MET A 265 32.19 5.54 1.86
C MET A 265 33.67 5.83 2.22
N ALA A 266 34.08 7.09 2.29
CA ALA A 266 35.46 7.50 2.63
C ALA A 266 36.55 6.88 1.74
N GLY A 267 36.58 7.27 0.46
CA GLY A 267 37.34 6.61 -0.59
C GLY A 267 38.86 6.49 -0.48
N ASN A 268 39.54 7.38 0.21
CA ASN A 268 40.98 7.45 0.15
C ASN A 268 41.76 6.89 1.36
N ASN A 269 41.02 6.34 2.35
CA ASN A 269 41.69 5.83 3.57
C ASN A 269 41.06 4.48 3.98
N THR A 270 41.84 3.43 4.02
CA THR A 270 41.36 2.07 4.36
C THR A 270 40.97 1.91 5.84
N THR A 271 41.29 2.89 6.68
CA THR A 271 41.01 2.89 8.13
C THR A 271 39.79 3.71 8.52
N VAL A 272 39.22 4.50 7.61
CA VAL A 272 38.07 5.38 7.93
C VAL A 272 36.76 4.66 7.67
N MET A 273 35.84 4.80 8.61
CA MET A 273 34.45 4.26 8.55
C MET A 273 33.57 5.12 7.66
N PRO A 274 32.38 4.65 7.25
CA PRO A 274 31.39 5.48 6.56
C PRO A 274 31.09 6.76 7.34
N LEU A 275 31.10 7.89 6.64
CA LEU A 275 30.99 9.23 7.22
C LEU A 275 30.05 10.12 6.40
N GLN A 276 29.79 11.36 6.86
CA GLN A 276 29.16 12.37 6.03
C GLN A 276 30.23 13.32 5.41
N TRP A 277 29.98 13.70 4.15
CA TRP A 277 30.79 14.63 3.41
C TRP A 277 29.96 15.59 2.57
N THR A 278 30.49 16.75 2.20
CA THR A 278 29.81 17.70 1.31
C THR A 278 29.23 16.95 0.09
N SER A 279 27.94 17.13 -0.16
CA SER A 279 27.25 16.51 -1.30
C SER A 279 27.80 17.09 -2.60
N GLU A 280 28.48 16.27 -3.41
CA GLU A 280 29.08 16.69 -4.67
C GLU A 280 28.14 16.53 -5.86
N ASN A 281 26.97 15.90 -5.69
CA ASN A 281 25.96 15.75 -6.73
C ASN A 281 25.29 17.08 -7.13
N ASP A 282 25.36 18.10 -6.28
CA ASP A 282 24.81 19.44 -6.55
C ASP A 282 25.84 20.39 -7.22
N TYR A 283 27.07 19.92 -7.51
CA TYR A 283 28.13 20.77 -8.03
C TYR A 283 28.10 20.88 -9.56
N ASN A 284 27.93 22.10 -10.06
CA ASN A 284 28.04 22.42 -11.50
C ASN A 284 29.52 22.30 -11.95
N GLY A 285 29.93 21.14 -12.45
CA GLY A 285 31.19 20.96 -13.18
C GLY A 285 32.30 20.13 -12.50
N GLY A 286 32.06 19.51 -11.35
CA GLY A 286 33.03 18.64 -10.66
C GLY A 286 33.04 17.18 -11.19
N LYS A 287 34.15 16.47 -10.93
CA LYS A 287 34.24 15.03 -11.17
C LYS A 287 33.29 14.27 -10.24
N ALA A 288 32.68 13.22 -10.77
CA ALA A 288 31.81 12.33 -10.00
C ALA A 288 32.49 11.81 -8.74
N ASN A 289 31.90 12.01 -7.57
CA ASN A 289 32.33 11.34 -6.34
C ASN A 289 31.63 9.99 -6.21
N VAL A 290 32.26 8.94 -6.72
CA VAL A 290 31.73 7.57 -6.69
C VAL A 290 31.54 7.02 -5.28
N ASN A 291 32.18 7.62 -4.26
CA ASN A 291 32.06 7.22 -2.87
C ASN A 291 30.68 7.55 -2.27
N GLN A 292 29.93 8.44 -2.93
CA GLN A 292 28.60 8.92 -2.52
C GLN A 292 27.48 8.32 -3.35
N GLU A 293 27.79 7.39 -4.25
CA GLU A 293 26.81 6.67 -5.06
C GLU A 293 26.62 5.24 -4.57
N TRP A 294 25.41 4.88 -4.30
CA TRP A 294 25.03 3.67 -3.59
C TRP A 294 24.16 2.74 -4.43
N LYS A 295 24.21 1.47 -4.10
CA LYS A 295 23.28 0.46 -4.60
C LYS A 295 22.64 -0.27 -3.44
N PHE A 296 21.37 -0.66 -3.64
CA PHE A 296 20.58 -1.43 -2.70
C PHE A 296 20.26 -2.77 -3.37
N ASP A 297 20.80 -3.86 -2.84
CA ASP A 297 20.42 -5.20 -3.27
C ASP A 297 19.45 -5.78 -2.23
N GLU A 298 18.24 -6.12 -2.69
CA GLU A 298 17.18 -6.63 -1.84
C GLU A 298 17.55 -7.98 -1.24
N VAL A 299 17.40 -8.12 0.07
CA VAL A 299 17.68 -9.34 0.84
C VAL A 299 16.40 -10.08 1.15
N ASP A 300 15.34 -9.33 1.49
CA ASP A 300 14.01 -9.86 1.79
C ASP A 300 12.94 -8.93 1.21
N ALA A 301 12.26 -9.41 0.16
CA ALA A 301 11.21 -8.66 -0.53
C ALA A 301 9.92 -8.51 0.32
N THR A 302 9.72 -9.38 1.31
CA THR A 302 8.56 -9.32 2.21
C THR A 302 8.74 -8.26 3.31
N GLN A 303 9.98 -8.10 3.78
CA GLN A 303 10.35 -7.15 4.81
C GLN A 303 10.95 -5.85 4.25
N HIS A 304 11.20 -5.76 2.95
CA HIS A 304 11.87 -4.65 2.27
C HIS A 304 13.20 -4.28 2.93
N THR A 305 14.09 -5.28 3.04
CA THR A 305 15.43 -5.08 3.58
C THR A 305 16.50 -5.24 2.51
N TYR A 306 17.57 -4.45 2.62
CA TYR A 306 18.56 -4.29 1.58
C TYR A 306 19.98 -4.35 2.12
N LYS A 307 20.93 -4.92 1.37
CA LYS A 307 22.36 -4.64 1.53
C LYS A 307 22.67 -3.33 0.83
N ILE A 308 23.28 -2.40 1.55
CA ILE A 308 23.66 -1.08 1.02
C ILE A 308 25.15 -1.07 0.76
N TYR A 309 25.57 -0.72 -0.46
CA TYR A 309 26.97 -0.72 -0.83
C TYR A 309 27.34 0.34 -1.88
N ALA A 310 28.62 0.70 -1.92
CA ALA A 310 29.22 1.59 -2.89
C ALA A 310 30.45 0.96 -3.53
N TYR A 311 30.83 1.43 -4.72
CA TYR A 311 32.03 1.02 -5.40
C TYR A 311 33.07 2.15 -5.35
N THR A 312 34.15 1.93 -4.61
CA THR A 312 35.22 2.90 -4.47
C THR A 312 36.59 2.17 -4.48
N GLN A 313 37.66 2.85 -4.90
CA GLN A 313 39.02 2.29 -4.94
C GLN A 313 39.12 0.96 -5.71
N ASN A 314 38.37 0.81 -6.81
CA ASN A 314 38.25 -0.42 -7.61
C ASN A 314 37.70 -1.63 -6.85
N GLN A 315 36.97 -1.42 -5.75
CA GLN A 315 36.38 -2.48 -4.93
C GLN A 315 34.98 -2.10 -4.45
N THR A 316 34.11 -3.12 -4.28
CA THR A 316 32.78 -2.95 -3.67
C THR A 316 32.92 -3.06 -2.15
N TYR A 317 32.33 -2.10 -1.43
CA TYR A 317 32.23 -2.08 0.03
C TYR A 317 30.78 -2.05 0.45
N TYR A 318 30.39 -2.99 1.31
CA TYR A 318 29.08 -3.09 1.92
C TYR A 318 29.09 -2.48 3.31
N LEU A 319 27.98 -1.86 3.72
CA LEU A 319 27.81 -1.36 5.07
C LEU A 319 27.63 -2.52 6.07
N THR A 320 28.21 -2.35 7.26
CA THR A 320 28.06 -3.28 8.39
C THR A 320 27.68 -2.52 9.67
N TYR A 321 27.06 -3.24 10.62
CA TYR A 321 26.77 -2.73 11.95
C TYR A 321 26.87 -3.89 12.96
N ASP A 322 27.58 -3.67 14.06
CA ASP A 322 27.90 -4.68 15.07
C ASP A 322 26.83 -4.90 16.16
N GLY A 323 25.76 -4.11 16.12
CA GLY A 323 24.67 -4.18 17.09
C GLY A 323 24.85 -3.29 18.33
N THR A 324 25.96 -2.58 18.48
CA THR A 324 26.25 -1.72 19.64
C THR A 324 25.46 -0.40 19.54
N ASP A 325 24.70 -0.03 20.57
CA ASP A 325 24.01 1.27 20.60
C ASP A 325 25.02 2.42 20.66
N GLY A 326 24.84 3.40 19.77
CA GLY A 326 25.84 4.45 19.53
C GLY A 326 27.07 3.98 18.76
N GLY A 327 27.11 2.70 18.34
CA GLY A 327 28.18 2.15 17.51
C GLY A 327 28.24 2.78 16.14
N LYS A 328 29.43 2.80 15.53
CA LYS A 328 29.66 3.36 14.19
C LYS A 328 29.29 2.36 13.11
N LEU A 329 28.89 2.87 11.96
CA LEU A 329 28.80 2.03 10.76
C LEU A 329 30.18 1.53 10.38
N GLY A 330 30.29 0.25 10.09
CA GLY A 330 31.45 -0.38 9.51
C GLY A 330 31.31 -0.61 8.00
N ARG A 331 32.35 -1.18 7.40
CA ARG A 331 32.33 -1.63 6.00
C ARG A 331 33.07 -2.96 5.82
N THR A 332 32.65 -3.74 4.85
CA THR A 332 33.26 -5.02 4.48
C THR A 332 33.29 -5.20 2.97
N THR A 333 34.23 -5.98 2.46
CA THR A 333 34.25 -6.42 1.06
C THR A 333 33.52 -7.74 0.86
N ASP A 334 33.22 -8.45 1.93
CA ASP A 334 32.45 -9.70 1.91
C ASP A 334 30.95 -9.42 2.03
N SER A 335 30.20 -9.72 0.97
CA SER A 335 28.75 -9.53 0.94
C SER A 335 28.01 -10.39 1.97
N ASN A 336 28.58 -11.51 2.42
CA ASN A 336 27.93 -12.37 3.42
C ASN A 336 28.02 -11.77 4.83
N SER A 337 29.01 -10.93 5.07
CA SER A 337 29.20 -10.20 6.32
C SER A 337 28.49 -8.84 6.34
N ALA A 338 27.79 -8.48 5.26
CA ALA A 338 27.04 -7.23 5.16
C ALA A 338 25.79 -7.24 6.05
N THR A 339 25.51 -6.12 6.71
CA THR A 339 24.26 -5.94 7.45
C THR A 339 23.11 -5.64 6.48
N ALA A 340 21.94 -6.22 6.71
CA ALA A 340 20.71 -5.82 6.04
C ALA A 340 20.12 -4.59 6.73
N PHE A 341 19.68 -3.60 5.94
CA PHE A 341 19.06 -2.37 6.40
C PHE A 341 17.66 -2.21 5.82
N GLY A 342 16.77 -1.60 6.59
CA GLY A 342 15.44 -1.22 6.18
C GLY A 342 15.25 0.29 6.22
N PHE A 343 14.29 0.78 5.46
CA PHE A 343 13.96 2.18 5.32
C PHE A 343 12.62 2.44 5.99
N ILE A 344 12.59 3.22 7.07
CA ILE A 344 11.36 3.69 7.70
C ILE A 344 11.08 5.06 7.14
N LYS A 345 10.03 5.20 6.35
CA LYS A 345 9.69 6.49 5.73
C LYS A 345 9.39 7.51 6.80
N VAL A 346 10.02 8.68 6.69
CA VAL A 346 9.69 9.82 7.55
C VAL A 346 8.35 10.35 7.08
N GLU A 347 7.34 10.24 7.91
CA GLU A 347 6.04 10.80 7.62
C GLU A 347 6.19 12.34 7.58
N GLY A 348 5.80 12.95 6.45
CA GLY A 348 5.92 14.40 6.22
C GLY A 348 6.95 14.84 5.18
N SER A 349 7.72 13.92 4.59
CA SER A 349 8.70 14.24 3.54
C SER A 349 8.26 13.72 2.19
N THR A 350 7.68 14.62 1.42
CA THR A 350 7.55 14.71 -0.04
C THR A 350 7.25 13.42 -0.80
N GLY A 351 6.03 13.33 -1.22
CA GLY A 351 5.49 12.35 -2.13
C GLY A 351 4.08 12.00 -1.70
N GLY A 352 3.17 12.99 -1.67
CA GLY A 352 1.73 12.81 -1.60
C GLY A 352 1.24 11.76 -0.61
N GLY A 353 1.37 12.00 0.69
CA GLY A 353 0.74 11.22 1.74
C GLY A 353 0.65 12.06 3.00
N SER A 354 -0.56 12.35 3.43
CA SER A 354 -0.88 13.19 4.58
C SER A 354 -0.29 12.65 5.87
N THR A 355 0.46 13.50 6.57
CA THR A 355 0.91 13.22 7.93
C THR A 355 -0.17 13.53 8.93
N GLY A 356 -0.53 12.55 9.74
CA GLY A 356 -1.34 12.77 10.93
C GLY A 356 -0.58 13.61 11.97
N GLY A 357 -1.16 14.74 12.37
CA GLY A 357 -0.89 15.39 13.60
C GLY A 357 -0.01 16.65 13.59
N THR A 358 -0.50 17.70 13.13
CA THR A 358 -0.63 19.04 13.68
C THR A 358 -1.44 19.83 12.68
N THR A 359 -2.43 20.58 13.12
CA THR A 359 -3.13 21.58 12.33
C THR A 359 -2.18 22.74 12.02
N SER A 360 -1.10 22.48 11.27
CA SER A 360 -0.22 23.53 10.78
C SER A 360 -0.99 24.29 9.69
N SER A 361 -1.15 25.57 9.86
CA SER A 361 -1.67 26.47 8.83
C SER A 361 -0.56 27.00 7.93
N ASP A 362 0.58 26.34 7.90
CA ASP A 362 1.73 26.71 7.07
C ASP A 362 2.31 25.46 6.38
N HIS A 363 2.00 25.33 5.11
CA HIS A 363 2.54 24.32 4.23
C HIS A 363 3.65 24.86 3.32
N GLY A 364 4.20 26.05 3.68
CA GLY A 364 5.20 26.72 2.87
C GLY A 364 4.64 27.35 1.60
N SER A 365 5.21 27.08 0.44
CA SER A 365 4.80 27.71 -0.81
C SER A 365 4.93 26.76 -2.00
N PHE A 366 4.07 26.95 -3.00
CA PHE A 366 4.13 26.26 -4.26
C PHE A 366 5.37 26.70 -5.07
N SER A 367 6.04 25.74 -5.71
CA SER A 367 7.09 26.02 -6.72
C SER A 367 6.57 25.71 -8.12
N VAL A 368 6.69 26.65 -9.01
CA VAL A 368 6.30 26.48 -10.43
C VAL A 368 7.07 25.36 -11.14
N SER A 369 8.26 25.01 -10.67
CA SER A 369 9.04 23.89 -11.20
C SER A 369 8.36 22.52 -11.04
N TRP A 370 7.37 22.42 -10.16
CA TRP A 370 6.66 21.16 -9.92
C TRP A 370 5.80 20.72 -11.10
N ILE A 371 5.31 21.67 -11.91
CA ILE A 371 4.53 21.34 -13.11
C ILE A 371 5.38 20.74 -14.25
N SER A 372 6.69 20.64 -14.05
CA SER A 372 7.64 20.02 -14.98
C SER A 372 8.50 18.98 -14.24
N ASN A 373 7.93 18.29 -13.24
CA ASN A 373 8.62 17.30 -12.44
C ASN A 373 7.73 16.06 -12.21
N GLN A 374 7.89 15.06 -13.04
CA GLN A 374 7.12 13.82 -13.04
C GLN A 374 7.20 13.00 -11.73
N ASN A 375 8.11 13.37 -10.84
CA ASN A 375 8.18 12.78 -9.50
C ASN A 375 7.36 13.56 -8.46
N LYS A 376 6.78 14.73 -8.82
CA LYS A 376 5.99 15.58 -7.92
C LYS A 376 4.52 15.57 -8.35
N VAL A 377 3.85 14.44 -8.14
CA VAL A 377 2.45 14.23 -8.54
C VAL A 377 1.42 14.90 -7.61
N GLY A 378 1.87 15.40 -6.48
CA GLY A 378 1.06 16.13 -5.51
C GLY A 378 1.89 16.69 -4.37
N ASP A 379 1.27 17.57 -3.56
CA ASP A 379 1.83 18.11 -2.34
C ASP A 379 0.69 18.35 -1.36
N TYR A 380 0.79 17.81 -0.13
CA TYR A 380 -0.29 17.81 0.87
C TYR A 380 -1.64 17.29 0.33
N LYS A 381 -1.63 16.53 -0.76
CA LYS A 381 -2.79 15.82 -1.27
C LYS A 381 -3.00 14.54 -0.46
N GLU A 382 -4.21 14.34 0.04
CA GLU A 382 -4.56 13.16 0.83
C GLU A 382 -4.38 11.85 0.02
N ASP A 383 -4.18 10.75 0.74
CA ASP A 383 -4.19 9.41 0.14
C ASP A 383 -5.54 9.15 -0.51
N ALA A 384 -5.54 8.44 -1.64
CA ALA A 384 -6.78 8.00 -2.26
C ALA A 384 -7.50 6.99 -1.35
N HIS A 385 -8.81 7.09 -1.31
CA HIS A 385 -9.69 6.23 -0.52
C HIS A 385 -11.02 6.01 -1.24
N ALA A 386 -11.78 5.01 -0.80
CA ALA A 386 -13.10 4.76 -1.34
C ALA A 386 -14.04 5.94 -1.04
N THR A 387 -14.82 6.34 -2.04
CA THR A 387 -15.74 7.48 -1.92
C THR A 387 -16.84 7.20 -0.88
N PHE A 388 -17.08 8.15 0.00
CA PHE A 388 -18.22 8.16 0.94
C PHE A 388 -18.59 9.58 1.33
N ILE A 389 -19.84 9.77 1.76
CA ILE A 389 -20.32 11.03 2.32
C ILE A 389 -20.57 10.84 3.81
N PRO A 390 -19.92 11.64 4.69
CA PRO A 390 -20.11 11.52 6.12
C PRO A 390 -21.39 12.20 6.63
N TYR A 391 -22.01 11.56 7.62
CA TYR A 391 -23.13 12.04 8.40
C TYR A 391 -22.78 11.90 9.89
N VAL A 392 -23.43 12.65 10.77
CA VAL A 392 -23.23 12.53 12.21
C VAL A 392 -23.78 11.20 12.74
N SER A 393 -24.88 10.70 12.16
CA SER A 393 -25.53 9.46 12.61
C SER A 393 -26.16 8.68 11.46
N VAL A 394 -26.43 7.41 11.70
CA VAL A 394 -27.19 6.55 10.79
C VAL A 394 -28.62 7.10 10.55
N GLU A 395 -29.21 7.72 11.56
CA GLU A 395 -30.55 8.34 11.42
C GLU A 395 -30.51 9.50 10.41
N GLN A 396 -29.55 10.42 10.53
CA GLN A 396 -29.40 11.53 9.58
C GLN A 396 -29.07 11.06 8.18
N MET A 397 -28.21 10.05 8.07
CA MET A 397 -27.86 9.42 6.78
C MET A 397 -29.12 8.86 6.08
N LYS A 398 -29.97 8.11 6.79
CA LYS A 398 -31.21 7.56 6.24
C LYS A 398 -32.27 8.65 5.98
N ALA A 399 -32.23 9.75 6.74
CA ALA A 399 -33.13 10.89 6.53
C ALA A 399 -32.81 11.65 5.24
N ASP A 400 -31.61 11.56 4.71
CA ASP A 400 -31.26 11.94 3.34
C ASP A 400 -31.66 10.85 2.36
N ALA A 401 -32.95 10.58 2.29
CA ALA A 401 -33.53 9.41 1.61
C ALA A 401 -33.13 9.32 0.13
N LYS A 402 -32.93 10.46 -0.53
CA LYS A 402 -32.60 10.50 -1.95
C LYS A 402 -31.16 10.04 -2.19
N HIS A 403 -30.21 10.62 -1.49
CA HIS A 403 -28.79 10.22 -1.60
C HIS A 403 -28.57 8.80 -1.04
N TYR A 404 -29.24 8.46 0.07
CA TYR A 404 -29.16 7.11 0.65
C TYR A 404 -29.63 6.01 -0.32
N ALA A 405 -30.71 6.25 -1.06
CA ALA A 405 -31.20 5.33 -2.07
C ALA A 405 -30.34 5.32 -3.34
N GLU A 406 -29.94 6.50 -3.78
CA GLU A 406 -29.26 6.77 -5.03
C GLU A 406 -27.98 7.57 -4.78
N PRO A 407 -26.82 6.91 -4.52
CA PRO A 407 -25.58 7.61 -4.13
C PRO A 407 -25.03 8.61 -5.15
N TRP A 408 -25.53 8.63 -6.37
CA TRP A 408 -25.20 9.63 -7.38
C TRP A 408 -25.95 10.95 -7.22
N GLN A 409 -26.97 11.01 -6.39
CA GLN A 409 -27.71 12.23 -6.09
C GLN A 409 -26.88 13.13 -5.17
N GLN A 410 -27.06 14.43 -5.31
CA GLN A 410 -26.41 15.37 -4.42
C GLN A 410 -26.88 15.17 -2.97
N PRO A 411 -25.95 15.07 -2.00
CA PRO A 411 -26.30 15.00 -0.58
C PRO A 411 -27.09 16.24 -0.10
N ASP A 412 -28.00 16.03 0.85
CA ASP A 412 -28.72 17.10 1.52
C ASP A 412 -27.80 17.77 2.57
N GLU A 413 -27.34 18.98 2.27
CA GLU A 413 -26.42 19.76 3.12
C GLU A 413 -26.96 20.05 4.52
N THR A 414 -28.27 19.89 4.75
CA THR A 414 -28.86 20.03 6.08
C THR A 414 -28.73 18.79 6.96
N LYS A 415 -28.31 17.67 6.37
CA LYS A 415 -28.19 16.35 7.02
C LYS A 415 -26.78 15.81 6.95
N ALA A 416 -26.17 15.92 5.78
CA ALA A 416 -24.80 15.45 5.54
C ALA A 416 -23.76 16.45 6.06
N GLU A 417 -22.62 15.93 6.45
CA GLU A 417 -21.43 16.74 6.72
C GLU A 417 -20.73 17.13 5.40
N TYR A 418 -21.46 17.81 4.54
CA TYR A 418 -21.15 18.08 3.15
C TYR A 418 -21.62 19.48 2.73
N ILE A 419 -20.83 20.17 1.91
CA ILE A 419 -21.19 21.45 1.28
C ILE A 419 -20.77 21.41 -0.19
N ASN A 420 -21.73 21.59 -1.08
CA ASN A 420 -21.50 21.68 -2.52
C ASN A 420 -20.85 23.01 -2.90
N LEU A 421 -19.73 22.95 -3.61
CA LEU A 421 -19.07 24.13 -4.15
C LEU A 421 -19.23 24.31 -5.66
N ASN A 422 -20.06 23.50 -6.30
CA ASN A 422 -20.42 23.74 -7.70
C ASN A 422 -21.21 25.06 -7.86
N GLY A 423 -21.23 25.60 -9.05
CA GLY A 423 -21.95 26.84 -9.38
C GLY A 423 -21.01 27.93 -9.86
N THR A 424 -21.31 29.19 -9.54
CA THR A 424 -20.56 30.34 -10.04
C THR A 424 -19.33 30.65 -9.21
N TRP A 425 -18.17 30.78 -9.87
CA TRP A 425 -16.91 31.19 -9.28
C TRP A 425 -16.38 32.43 -10.00
N LYS A 426 -15.63 33.29 -9.33
CA LYS A 426 -14.83 34.34 -9.97
C LYS A 426 -13.68 33.68 -10.74
N PHE A 427 -13.45 34.17 -11.98
CA PHE A 427 -12.49 33.56 -12.89
C PHE A 427 -11.66 34.60 -13.63
N LYS A 428 -10.37 34.32 -13.80
CA LYS A 428 -9.48 35.11 -14.66
C LYS A 428 -8.63 34.15 -15.50
N TYR A 429 -8.75 34.30 -16.81
CA TYR A 429 -7.90 33.58 -17.74
C TYR A 429 -6.65 34.40 -18.07
N VAL A 430 -5.49 33.75 -18.06
CA VAL A 430 -4.23 34.33 -18.50
C VAL A 430 -3.59 33.41 -19.52
N ALA A 431 -3.48 33.89 -20.74
CA ALA A 431 -2.75 33.20 -21.82
C ALA A 431 -1.26 33.11 -21.44
N GLY A 432 -0.67 31.95 -21.69
CA GLY A 432 0.76 31.73 -21.45
C GLY A 432 1.63 32.51 -22.47
N THR A 433 2.85 32.83 -22.06
CA THR A 433 3.88 33.45 -22.93
C THR A 433 5.17 32.63 -22.89
N SER A 434 6.06 32.86 -23.86
CA SER A 434 7.37 32.17 -23.91
C SER A 434 8.28 32.44 -22.72
N SER A 435 8.02 33.51 -21.96
CA SER A 435 8.73 33.85 -20.72
C SER A 435 7.99 33.38 -19.45
N TRP A 436 7.03 32.52 -19.60
CA TRP A 436 6.08 32.11 -18.57
C TRP A 436 6.70 31.56 -17.29
N TYR A 437 7.88 30.93 -17.36
CA TYR A 437 8.58 30.41 -16.18
C TYR A 437 9.15 31.47 -15.24
N SER A 438 9.42 32.66 -15.75
CA SER A 438 10.10 33.72 -14.97
C SER A 438 9.16 34.77 -14.40
N SER A 439 7.95 34.86 -14.90
CA SER A 439 6.94 35.80 -14.42
C SER A 439 5.54 35.28 -14.71
N THR A 440 4.80 34.87 -13.69
CA THR A 440 3.38 34.58 -13.84
C THR A 440 2.68 35.93 -13.98
N PRO A 441 2.24 36.36 -15.17
CA PRO A 441 1.63 37.67 -15.33
C PRO A 441 0.30 37.74 -14.57
N GLY A 442 0.12 38.76 -13.76
CA GLY A 442 -1.16 39.18 -13.24
C GLY A 442 -1.72 38.38 -12.07
N ALA A 443 -0.90 37.66 -11.30
CA ALA A 443 -1.40 36.87 -10.18
C ALA A 443 -0.49 36.89 -8.94
N SER A 444 0.36 37.90 -8.77
CA SER A 444 0.88 38.16 -7.44
C SER A 444 -0.29 38.51 -6.53
N GLU A 445 -0.43 37.74 -5.42
CA GLU A 445 -1.40 38.04 -4.37
C GLU A 445 -2.88 37.73 -4.65
N PHE A 446 -3.25 37.12 -5.81
CA PHE A 446 -4.66 36.79 -6.08
C PHE A 446 -5.25 35.83 -4.99
N GLN A 447 -4.40 35.12 -4.31
CA GLN A 447 -4.76 34.21 -3.20
C GLN A 447 -5.09 34.97 -1.89
N ALA A 448 -4.71 36.25 -1.78
CA ALA A 448 -4.99 37.03 -0.58
C ALA A 448 -6.47 37.13 -0.29
N LYS A 449 -6.87 37.11 0.98
CA LYS A 449 -8.27 37.11 1.39
C LYS A 449 -8.98 38.41 0.95
N ASP A 450 -8.29 39.51 1.00
CA ASP A 450 -8.78 40.87 0.69
C ASP A 450 -8.48 41.31 -0.76
N TYR A 451 -8.01 40.39 -1.62
CA TYR A 451 -7.76 40.71 -3.03
C TYR A 451 -9.06 41.10 -3.72
N ASN A 452 -9.03 42.24 -4.43
CA ASN A 452 -10.18 42.73 -5.18
C ASN A 452 -10.32 41.98 -6.53
N ASP A 453 -11.28 41.08 -6.59
CA ASP A 453 -11.64 40.28 -7.77
C ASP A 453 -12.93 40.80 -8.47
N SER A 454 -13.42 42.02 -8.12
CA SER A 454 -14.63 42.57 -8.72
C SER A 454 -14.58 42.76 -10.24
N GLY A 455 -13.37 42.91 -10.80
CA GLY A 455 -13.14 42.97 -12.25
C GLY A 455 -12.92 41.61 -12.94
N TRP A 456 -13.07 40.48 -12.22
CA TRP A 456 -12.99 39.16 -12.78
C TRP A 456 -14.32 38.72 -13.38
N ASP A 457 -14.26 37.86 -14.37
CA ASP A 457 -15.44 37.23 -14.95
C ASP A 457 -16.05 36.21 -13.98
N ASP A 458 -17.28 35.82 -14.27
CA ASP A 458 -17.93 34.69 -13.60
C ASP A 458 -17.85 33.44 -14.51
N ILE A 459 -17.48 32.31 -13.96
CA ILE A 459 -17.49 31.01 -14.64
C ILE A 459 -18.28 29.99 -13.85
N ARG A 460 -18.98 29.12 -14.56
CA ARG A 460 -19.59 27.93 -13.95
C ARG A 460 -18.51 26.91 -13.58
N VAL A 461 -18.63 26.24 -12.44
CA VAL A 461 -17.88 25.04 -12.05
C VAL A 461 -18.91 23.95 -11.71
N PRO A 462 -18.82 22.73 -12.26
CA PRO A 462 -17.86 22.28 -13.27
C PRO A 462 -18.08 22.86 -14.68
N LEU A 463 -16.97 23.11 -15.38
CA LEU A 463 -16.98 23.48 -16.82
C LEU A 463 -15.56 23.38 -17.38
N SER A 464 -15.42 22.96 -18.62
CA SER A 464 -14.20 23.22 -19.36
C SER A 464 -14.16 24.67 -19.80
N TRP A 465 -13.11 25.43 -19.48
CA TRP A 465 -13.10 26.89 -19.71
C TRP A 465 -13.13 27.27 -21.19
N GLU A 466 -12.69 26.37 -22.10
CA GLU A 466 -12.79 26.59 -23.54
C GLU A 466 -14.25 26.69 -24.00
N MET A 467 -15.18 26.04 -23.27
CA MET A 467 -16.63 26.16 -23.55
C MET A 467 -17.22 27.49 -23.08
N ALA A 468 -16.49 28.25 -22.25
CA ALA A 468 -16.77 29.65 -21.93
C ALA A 468 -15.97 30.65 -22.80
N ASN A 469 -15.40 30.20 -23.91
CA ASN A 469 -14.61 30.96 -24.84
C ASN A 469 -13.26 31.46 -24.31
N TYR A 470 -12.67 30.78 -23.32
CA TYR A 470 -11.32 31.05 -22.88
C TYR A 470 -10.35 30.05 -23.52
N GLY A 471 -9.40 30.55 -24.30
CA GLY A 471 -8.50 29.70 -25.09
C GLY A 471 -9.21 29.01 -26.27
N LYS A 472 -8.64 27.91 -26.73
CA LYS A 472 -9.20 27.13 -27.85
C LYS A 472 -9.28 25.65 -27.50
N PRO A 473 -10.39 24.95 -27.80
CA PRO A 473 -10.44 23.51 -27.81
C PRO A 473 -9.39 22.95 -28.76
N VAL A 474 -8.67 21.91 -28.35
CA VAL A 474 -7.70 21.22 -29.20
C VAL A 474 -8.02 19.74 -29.23
N TYR A 475 -8.15 19.17 -30.40
CA TYR A 475 -8.24 17.76 -30.65
C TYR A 475 -6.90 17.22 -31.13
N THR A 476 -6.40 16.17 -30.52
CA THR A 476 -5.25 15.42 -31.05
C THR A 476 -5.58 13.93 -31.05
N ASN A 477 -5.12 13.22 -32.07
CA ASN A 477 -5.20 11.77 -32.12
C ASN A 477 -3.95 11.16 -31.42
N VAL A 478 -2.79 11.29 -32.02
CA VAL A 478 -1.53 10.72 -31.54
C VAL A 478 -0.64 11.78 -30.91
N GLY A 479 -0.56 12.95 -31.53
CA GLY A 479 0.34 14.04 -31.11
C GLY A 479 -0.09 14.70 -29.80
N TYR A 480 0.87 15.26 -29.09
CA TYR A 480 0.54 16.16 -27.96
C TYR A 480 0.12 17.53 -28.46
N PRO A 481 -0.79 18.26 -27.80
CA PRO A 481 -1.15 19.62 -28.12
C PRO A 481 -0.05 20.64 -27.75
N PHE A 482 1.11 20.19 -27.33
CA PHE A 482 2.31 20.93 -26.95
C PHE A 482 3.55 20.19 -27.45
N SER A 483 4.74 20.83 -27.39
CA SER A 483 5.99 20.22 -27.89
C SER A 483 6.38 18.98 -27.09
N ASN A 484 6.81 17.93 -27.79
CA ASN A 484 7.29 16.68 -27.16
C ASN A 484 8.70 16.86 -26.58
N ASN A 485 8.76 17.43 -25.41
CA ASN A 485 9.99 17.65 -24.63
C ASN A 485 9.76 17.34 -23.12
N PRO A 486 9.37 16.08 -22.77
CA PRO A 486 9.08 15.74 -21.39
C PRO A 486 10.29 15.94 -20.45
N PRO A 487 10.09 16.46 -19.22
CA PRO A 487 8.79 16.73 -18.61
C PRO A 487 8.20 18.13 -18.84
N ASN A 488 8.70 18.91 -19.80
CA ASN A 488 8.36 20.32 -20.01
C ASN A 488 7.18 20.49 -20.98
N ALA A 489 5.97 20.67 -20.49
CA ALA A 489 4.75 20.89 -21.28
C ALA A 489 4.40 22.40 -21.38
N ASN A 490 5.35 23.24 -21.69
CA ASN A 490 5.24 24.69 -21.57
C ASN A 490 5.12 25.48 -22.89
N SER A 491 5.14 24.80 -24.03
CA SER A 491 5.01 25.46 -25.34
C SER A 491 3.85 24.88 -26.13
N GLY A 492 3.00 25.74 -26.66
CA GLY A 492 1.93 25.34 -27.56
C GLY A 492 2.45 24.89 -28.92
N MET A 493 1.65 24.12 -29.66
CA MET A 493 1.89 23.72 -31.03
C MET A 493 1.06 24.61 -31.93
N SER A 494 1.72 25.45 -32.71
CA SER A 494 1.07 26.42 -33.63
C SER A 494 0.19 25.74 -34.68
N GLU A 495 0.49 24.49 -35.04
CA GLU A 495 -0.29 23.71 -36.03
C GLU A 495 -1.72 23.43 -35.59
N TYR A 496 -1.98 23.42 -34.26
CA TYR A 496 -3.34 23.28 -33.68
C TYR A 496 -4.01 24.63 -33.41
N GLY A 497 -3.41 25.73 -33.84
CA GLY A 497 -3.89 27.08 -33.58
C GLY A 497 -3.81 27.50 -32.12
N VAL A 498 -3.04 26.80 -31.33
CA VAL A 498 -2.74 27.11 -29.91
C VAL A 498 -1.49 27.98 -29.92
N THR A 499 -1.68 29.26 -29.67
CA THR A 499 -0.60 30.26 -29.68
C THR A 499 -0.13 30.61 -28.28
N ASP A 500 -0.93 30.26 -27.27
CA ASP A 500 -0.63 30.48 -25.87
C ASP A 500 0.23 29.34 -25.31
N HIS A 501 1.32 29.70 -24.66
CA HIS A 501 2.23 28.80 -24.00
C HIS A 501 1.67 28.49 -22.60
N ASN A 502 0.99 27.36 -22.39
CA ASN A 502 0.48 26.90 -21.11
C ASN A 502 -0.38 27.94 -20.34
N ALA A 503 -1.55 28.23 -20.85
CA ALA A 503 -2.51 29.13 -20.23
C ALA A 503 -2.85 28.71 -18.80
N THR A 504 -3.27 29.68 -18.00
CA THR A 504 -3.57 29.50 -16.57
C THR A 504 -4.92 30.10 -16.25
N GLY A 505 -5.78 29.32 -15.58
CA GLY A 505 -7.05 29.78 -15.01
C GLY A 505 -6.91 30.04 -13.51
N PHE A 506 -7.35 31.20 -13.08
CA PHE A 506 -7.41 31.61 -11.69
C PHE A 506 -8.87 31.62 -11.25
N TYR A 507 -9.16 30.89 -10.18
CA TYR A 507 -10.50 30.76 -9.63
C TYR A 507 -10.54 31.29 -8.21
N ARG A 508 -11.62 31.99 -7.84
CA ARG A 508 -11.84 32.44 -6.48
C ARG A 508 -13.28 32.22 -6.07
N ARG A 509 -13.50 31.85 -4.82
CA ARG A 509 -14.81 31.67 -4.24
C ARG A 509 -14.77 31.88 -2.74
N THR A 510 -15.76 32.61 -2.18
CA THR A 510 -16.01 32.57 -0.75
C THR A 510 -16.69 31.26 -0.37
N ILE A 511 -16.16 30.59 0.63
CA ILE A 511 -16.72 29.38 1.22
C ILE A 511 -17.12 29.67 2.66
N ASN A 512 -18.29 29.23 3.09
CA ASN A 512 -18.79 29.44 4.44
C ASN A 512 -18.69 28.16 5.24
N ILE A 513 -17.95 28.18 6.36
CA ILE A 513 -17.80 27.03 7.26
C ILE A 513 -18.83 27.17 8.39
N PRO A 514 -19.81 26.27 8.52
CA PRO A 514 -20.86 26.36 9.53
C PRO A 514 -20.29 26.20 10.94
N ALA A 515 -20.96 26.80 11.92
CA ALA A 515 -20.57 26.74 13.32
C ALA A 515 -20.52 25.29 13.88
N THR A 516 -21.32 24.40 13.30
CA THR A 516 -21.36 22.99 13.65
C THR A 516 -20.07 22.23 13.29
N TRP A 517 -19.22 22.80 12.41
CA TRP A 517 -17.95 22.22 12.00
C TRP A 517 -16.74 22.73 12.80
N LYS A 518 -16.93 23.60 13.76
CA LYS A 518 -15.86 24.27 14.53
C LYS A 518 -14.82 23.29 15.10
N ASP A 519 -15.26 22.14 15.59
CA ASP A 519 -14.37 21.16 16.23
C ASP A 519 -14.13 19.91 15.36
N LYS A 520 -14.49 19.97 14.09
CA LYS A 520 -14.32 18.92 13.09
C LYS A 520 -13.07 19.14 12.24
N ARG A 521 -12.67 18.13 11.55
CA ARG A 521 -11.76 18.24 10.41
C ARG A 521 -12.57 18.63 9.18
N VAL A 522 -11.98 19.44 8.34
CA VAL A 522 -12.61 19.93 7.11
C VAL A 522 -11.70 19.62 5.95
N PHE A 523 -12.24 18.94 4.95
CA PHE A 523 -11.54 18.61 3.72
C PHE A 523 -12.20 19.29 2.53
N ILE A 524 -11.36 19.74 1.56
CA ILE A 524 -11.84 20.13 0.24
C ILE A 524 -11.53 19.04 -0.75
N HIS A 525 -12.52 18.67 -1.55
CA HIS A 525 -12.44 17.61 -2.51
C HIS A 525 -12.73 18.12 -3.92
N PHE A 526 -11.88 17.74 -4.87
CA PHE A 526 -12.04 17.96 -6.31
C PHE A 526 -12.12 16.60 -7.00
N ASP A 527 -13.21 16.27 -7.65
CA ASP A 527 -13.36 15.01 -8.40
C ASP A 527 -12.50 14.96 -9.67
N GLY A 528 -12.03 16.11 -10.16
CA GLY A 528 -11.13 16.20 -11.29
C GLY A 528 -10.85 17.64 -11.77
N VAL A 529 -9.57 17.90 -12.03
CA VAL A 529 -9.09 19.20 -12.52
C VAL A 529 -8.06 18.98 -13.63
N TYR A 530 -8.29 19.50 -14.82
CA TYR A 530 -7.40 19.36 -15.96
C TYR A 530 -6.50 20.60 -16.10
N SER A 531 -5.14 20.51 -16.01
CA SER A 531 -4.35 19.31 -15.72
C SER A 531 -3.70 19.34 -14.36
N ALA A 532 -3.33 20.50 -13.81
CA ALA A 532 -2.72 20.64 -12.51
C ALA A 532 -3.35 21.78 -11.71
N ALA A 533 -3.61 21.54 -10.43
CA ALA A 533 -4.25 22.47 -9.52
C ALA A 533 -3.35 22.85 -8.34
N VAL A 534 -3.36 24.12 -8.00
CA VAL A 534 -2.76 24.66 -6.77
C VAL A 534 -3.83 25.32 -5.94
N VAL A 535 -3.92 25.00 -4.67
CA VAL A 535 -5.02 25.44 -3.78
C VAL A 535 -4.47 26.32 -2.67
N TRP A 536 -5.19 27.41 -2.37
CA TRP A 536 -4.98 28.30 -1.23
C TRP A 536 -6.29 28.54 -0.50
N VAL A 537 -6.20 28.70 0.81
CA VAL A 537 -7.30 29.14 1.67
C VAL A 537 -6.84 30.30 2.53
N ASN A 538 -7.58 31.41 2.52
CA ASN A 538 -7.27 32.63 3.24
C ASN A 538 -5.83 33.15 2.98
N GLY A 539 -5.36 33.03 1.74
CA GLY A 539 -4.03 33.47 1.33
C GLY A 539 -2.90 32.49 1.61
N LYS A 540 -3.15 31.41 2.33
CA LYS A 540 -2.16 30.40 2.70
C LYS A 540 -2.19 29.23 1.74
N TYR A 541 -1.02 28.74 1.34
CA TYR A 541 -0.87 27.57 0.50
C TYR A 541 -1.39 26.31 1.19
N VAL A 542 -2.27 25.58 0.53
CA VAL A 542 -2.87 24.34 1.00
C VAL A 542 -2.18 23.13 0.35
N GLY A 543 -2.09 23.11 -0.98
CA GLY A 543 -1.50 21.97 -1.66
C GLY A 543 -1.55 22.05 -3.18
N TYR A 544 -1.01 20.98 -3.79
CA TYR A 544 -0.86 20.82 -5.25
C TYR A 544 -1.30 19.43 -5.69
N SER A 545 -1.91 19.31 -6.86
CA SER A 545 -2.30 18.04 -7.48
C SER A 545 -2.10 18.03 -8.98
N GLN A 546 -1.70 16.88 -9.50
CA GLN A 546 -1.76 16.47 -10.91
C GLN A 546 -2.65 15.25 -11.06
N SER A 547 -2.82 14.76 -12.29
CA SER A 547 -3.71 13.67 -12.73
C SER A 547 -5.15 14.17 -12.86
N SER A 548 -5.51 14.46 -14.09
CA SER A 548 -6.72 15.23 -14.42
C SER A 548 -8.01 14.53 -14.07
N ASN A 549 -8.05 13.20 -14.12
CA ASN A 549 -9.25 12.39 -14.00
C ASN A 549 -9.29 11.55 -12.72
N THR A 550 -8.36 11.78 -11.79
CA THR A 550 -8.42 11.28 -10.43
C THR A 550 -8.76 12.40 -9.46
N ASP A 551 -9.36 12.05 -8.35
CA ASP A 551 -9.72 13.00 -7.29
C ASP A 551 -8.48 13.57 -6.58
N ALA A 552 -8.67 14.77 -6.04
CA ALA A 552 -7.70 15.44 -5.18
C ALA A 552 -8.40 15.97 -3.93
N GLU A 553 -8.01 15.47 -2.77
CA GLU A 553 -8.50 15.91 -1.48
C GLU A 553 -7.41 16.58 -0.67
N PHE A 554 -7.76 17.62 0.07
CA PHE A 554 -6.84 18.35 0.94
C PHE A 554 -7.49 18.66 2.28
N ASP A 555 -6.77 18.42 3.36
CA ASP A 555 -7.14 18.84 4.69
C ASP A 555 -6.96 20.37 4.84
N ILE A 556 -8.07 21.07 4.99
CA ILE A 556 -8.08 22.53 5.16
C ILE A 556 -8.39 22.97 6.60
N THR A 557 -8.43 22.05 7.54
CA THR A 557 -8.81 22.31 8.95
C THR A 557 -8.01 23.45 9.57
N GLY A 558 -6.71 23.50 9.36
CA GLY A 558 -5.82 24.55 9.91
C GLY A 558 -5.89 25.88 9.16
N PHE A 559 -6.60 25.94 8.04
CA PHE A 559 -6.65 27.10 7.15
C PHE A 559 -7.98 27.85 7.20
N VAL A 560 -9.04 27.20 7.70
CA VAL A 560 -10.40 27.78 7.77
C VAL A 560 -10.77 28.24 9.17
N THR A 561 -11.70 29.18 9.22
CA THR A 561 -12.41 29.59 10.43
C THR A 561 -13.90 29.47 10.20
N THR A 562 -14.71 29.37 11.26
CA THR A 562 -16.17 29.45 11.16
C THR A 562 -16.58 30.74 10.46
N GLY A 563 -17.57 30.65 9.56
CA GLY A 563 -18.02 31.76 8.71
C GLY A 563 -17.23 31.82 7.39
N ASP A 564 -17.09 33.00 6.82
CA ASP A 564 -16.56 33.19 5.47
C ASP A 564 -15.03 33.06 5.38
N ASN A 565 -14.61 32.26 4.47
CA ASN A 565 -13.21 32.00 4.10
C ASN A 565 -13.03 32.17 2.60
N GLN A 566 -11.84 32.58 2.18
CA GLN A 566 -11.51 32.75 0.76
C GLN A 566 -10.80 31.51 0.24
N LEU A 567 -11.42 30.79 -0.67
CA LEU A 567 -10.81 29.73 -1.47
C LEU A 567 -10.26 30.33 -2.77
N SER A 568 -9.03 30.01 -3.10
CA SER A 568 -8.36 30.39 -4.34
C SER A 568 -7.71 29.18 -4.98
N VAL A 569 -7.90 29.00 -6.29
CA VAL A 569 -7.34 27.86 -7.04
C VAL A 569 -6.67 28.39 -8.30
N ARG A 570 -5.48 27.89 -8.60
CA ARG A 570 -4.79 28.10 -9.88
C ARG A 570 -4.78 26.79 -10.64
N VAL A 571 -5.24 26.81 -11.87
CA VAL A 571 -5.24 25.64 -12.74
C VAL A 571 -4.33 25.92 -13.94
N TYR A 572 -3.37 25.02 -14.16
CA TYR A 572 -2.50 25.05 -15.34
C TYR A 572 -3.10 24.20 -16.44
N ARG A 573 -3.05 24.69 -17.68
CA ARG A 573 -3.54 23.96 -18.84
C ARG A 573 -2.76 22.68 -19.07
N TRP A 574 -1.43 22.76 -18.92
CA TRP A 574 -0.53 21.63 -19.12
C TRP A 574 0.45 21.49 -17.93
N CYS A 575 0.82 20.27 -17.66
CA CYS A 575 1.92 19.93 -16.75
C CYS A 575 2.66 18.69 -17.30
N ASP A 576 3.72 18.24 -16.61
CA ASP A 576 4.39 17.00 -16.98
C ASP A 576 3.43 15.81 -17.05
N GLY A 577 2.44 15.73 -16.14
CA GLY A 577 1.39 14.72 -16.17
C GLY A 577 0.62 14.64 -17.47
N SER A 578 0.52 15.75 -18.21
CA SER A 578 -0.17 15.79 -19.52
C SER A 578 0.50 14.93 -20.59
N TYR A 579 1.77 14.54 -20.40
CA TYR A 579 2.43 13.53 -21.25
C TYR A 579 1.89 12.11 -21.10
N LEU A 580 1.22 11.83 -19.98
CA LEU A 580 0.51 10.56 -19.71
C LEU A 580 -0.99 10.67 -20.01
N GLU A 581 -1.45 11.82 -20.47
CA GLU A 581 -2.86 12.12 -20.78
C GLU A 581 -3.01 12.50 -22.25
N GLY A 582 -2.29 11.79 -23.12
CA GLY A 582 -2.28 11.99 -24.57
C GLY A 582 -3.34 11.18 -25.30
N GLN A 583 -4.54 11.09 -24.76
CA GLN A 583 -5.65 10.34 -25.35
C GLN A 583 -6.12 10.94 -26.68
N ASP A 584 -6.65 10.10 -27.54
CA ASP A 584 -7.35 10.49 -28.78
C ASP A 584 -8.68 11.17 -28.45
N MET A 585 -8.61 12.47 -28.11
CA MET A 585 -9.78 13.22 -27.63
C MET A 585 -9.60 14.74 -27.73
N TRP A 586 -10.66 15.46 -27.37
CA TRP A 586 -10.61 16.89 -27.09
C TRP A 586 -9.85 17.16 -25.78
N HIS A 587 -8.77 17.91 -25.86
CA HIS A 587 -8.03 18.43 -24.70
C HIS A 587 -8.66 19.73 -24.24
N LEU A 588 -9.38 19.67 -23.16
CA LEU A 588 -10.14 20.76 -22.56
C LEU A 588 -9.75 20.89 -21.08
N SER A 589 -9.73 22.11 -20.58
CA SER A 589 -9.07 22.46 -19.33
C SER A 589 -10.05 22.99 -18.27
N GLY A 590 -9.60 23.11 -17.04
CA GLY A 590 -10.37 23.72 -15.96
C GLY A 590 -10.86 22.71 -14.91
N ILE A 591 -11.66 23.18 -13.98
CA ILE A 591 -12.33 22.35 -12.98
C ILE A 591 -13.54 21.71 -13.66
N HIS A 592 -13.39 20.47 -14.12
CA HIS A 592 -14.39 19.83 -14.98
C HIS A 592 -15.27 18.81 -14.25
N ARG A 593 -15.00 18.56 -12.95
CA ARG A 593 -15.81 17.68 -12.10
C ARG A 593 -16.19 18.39 -10.81
N ASP A 594 -16.97 17.74 -9.98
CA ASP A 594 -17.53 18.33 -8.77
C ASP A 594 -16.46 18.81 -7.78
N VAL A 595 -16.81 19.85 -7.06
CA VAL A 595 -16.03 20.39 -5.94
C VAL A 595 -16.93 20.50 -4.72
N TYR A 596 -16.46 20.01 -3.58
CA TYR A 596 -17.23 20.04 -2.35
C TYR A 596 -16.34 20.04 -1.10
N LEU A 597 -16.95 20.37 0.03
CA LEU A 597 -16.35 20.20 1.35
C LEU A 597 -17.02 19.04 2.07
N VAL A 598 -16.22 18.33 2.85
CA VAL A 598 -16.71 17.36 3.83
C VAL A 598 -16.13 17.65 5.21
N ALA A 599 -16.89 17.30 6.26
CA ALA A 599 -16.38 17.40 7.62
C ALA A 599 -16.48 16.07 8.35
N THR A 600 -15.48 15.76 9.16
CA THR A 600 -15.39 14.54 9.94
C THR A 600 -15.02 14.83 11.39
N PRO A 601 -15.25 13.91 12.33
CA PRO A 601 -14.64 13.99 13.66
C PRO A 601 -13.10 14.07 13.57
N LYS A 602 -12.44 14.48 14.63
CA LYS A 602 -10.97 14.55 14.70
C LYS A 602 -10.30 13.18 14.57
N VAL A 603 -11.00 12.14 14.99
CA VAL A 603 -10.65 10.73 14.77
C VAL A 603 -11.80 10.11 14.00
N PHE A 604 -11.53 9.59 12.83
CA PHE A 604 -12.56 9.20 11.88
C PHE A 604 -12.15 8.01 11.03
N VAL A 605 -13.13 7.32 10.46
CA VAL A 605 -12.90 6.32 9.42
C VAL A 605 -12.58 7.06 8.13
N SER A 606 -11.31 7.01 7.70
CA SER A 606 -10.81 7.71 6.51
C SER A 606 -10.89 6.88 5.24
N ASP A 607 -11.01 5.55 5.35
CA ASP A 607 -11.12 4.65 4.21
C ASP A 607 -11.83 3.36 4.60
N HIS A 608 -12.47 2.72 3.63
CA HIS A 608 -13.08 1.41 3.81
C HIS A 608 -12.87 0.52 2.60
N TYR A 609 -12.62 -0.76 2.84
CA TYR A 609 -12.48 -1.76 1.78
C TYR A 609 -13.35 -2.98 2.08
N ILE A 610 -14.27 -3.28 1.17
CA ILE A 610 -15.24 -4.37 1.29
C ILE A 610 -14.78 -5.54 0.44
N THR A 611 -14.59 -6.68 1.06
CA THR A 611 -14.29 -7.95 0.39
C THR A 611 -15.29 -9.02 0.80
N SER A 612 -15.48 -10.01 -0.05
CA SER A 612 -16.33 -11.16 0.26
C SER A 612 -15.67 -12.47 -0.19
N SER A 613 -15.89 -13.52 0.61
CA SER A 613 -15.54 -14.90 0.27
C SER A 613 -16.82 -15.68 0.10
N LEU A 614 -17.12 -16.05 -1.13
CA LEU A 614 -18.45 -16.55 -1.55
C LEU A 614 -18.35 -17.93 -2.16
N ASN A 615 -19.46 -18.70 -2.09
CA ASN A 615 -19.62 -19.88 -2.93
C ASN A 615 -19.65 -19.50 -4.42
N ASN A 616 -19.60 -20.50 -5.29
CA ASN A 616 -19.52 -20.28 -6.74
C ASN A 616 -20.68 -19.43 -7.29
N GLU A 617 -21.88 -19.59 -6.77
CA GLU A 617 -23.11 -18.90 -7.17
C GLU A 617 -23.30 -17.55 -6.46
N ALA A 618 -22.40 -17.17 -5.54
CA ALA A 618 -22.46 -15.98 -4.70
C ALA A 618 -23.72 -15.87 -3.81
N THR A 619 -24.30 -17.00 -3.43
CA THR A 619 -25.52 -17.08 -2.61
C THR A 619 -25.26 -17.27 -1.12
N SER A 620 -24.03 -17.56 -0.75
CA SER A 620 -23.59 -17.71 0.65
C SER A 620 -22.10 -17.43 0.81
N GLY A 621 -21.69 -17.09 2.04
CA GLY A 621 -20.29 -16.86 2.35
C GLY A 621 -20.08 -15.94 3.53
N SER A 622 -19.08 -15.06 3.41
CA SER A 622 -18.74 -14.04 4.41
C SER A 622 -18.39 -12.72 3.72
N MET A 623 -18.51 -11.64 4.47
CA MET A 623 -18.06 -10.30 4.07
C MET A 623 -17.07 -9.78 5.10
N SER A 624 -16.00 -9.16 4.68
CA SER A 624 -15.06 -8.43 5.52
C SER A 624 -15.00 -6.97 5.09
N VAL A 625 -15.15 -6.07 6.05
CA VAL A 625 -15.03 -4.62 5.84
C VAL A 625 -13.82 -4.15 6.64
N LYS A 626 -12.75 -3.82 5.92
CA LYS A 626 -11.56 -3.22 6.49
C LYS A 626 -11.76 -1.72 6.57
N LEU A 627 -11.66 -1.16 7.76
CA LEU A 627 -11.84 0.25 8.08
C LEU A 627 -10.49 0.84 8.48
N THR A 628 -10.06 1.90 7.81
CA THR A 628 -8.88 2.66 8.21
C THR A 628 -9.32 3.80 9.10
N VAL A 629 -8.94 3.76 10.37
CA VAL A 629 -9.21 4.85 11.32
C VAL A 629 -8.00 5.77 11.35
N ASP A 630 -8.22 7.04 11.05
CA ASP A 630 -7.19 8.09 11.10
C ASP A 630 -7.34 8.91 12.39
N ASN A 631 -6.31 8.88 13.22
CA ASN A 631 -6.25 9.67 14.45
C ASN A 631 -5.17 10.75 14.30
N ARG A 632 -5.58 11.93 13.86
CA ARG A 632 -4.70 13.11 13.74
C ARG A 632 -4.65 13.94 15.02
N ASN A 633 -5.20 13.43 16.11
CA ASN A 633 -5.36 14.21 17.34
C ASN A 633 -4.26 13.95 18.37
N THR A 634 -3.34 13.03 18.11
CA THR A 634 -2.22 12.62 19.00
C THR A 634 -2.62 12.21 20.43
N VAL A 635 -3.89 12.24 20.76
CA VAL A 635 -4.46 11.83 22.04
C VAL A 635 -5.04 10.43 21.90
N SER A 636 -4.73 9.54 22.85
CA SER A 636 -5.33 8.22 22.88
C SER A 636 -6.84 8.33 23.04
N THR A 637 -7.56 7.69 22.16
CA THR A 637 -9.03 7.69 22.16
C THR A 637 -9.54 6.31 21.78
N THR A 638 -10.73 5.97 22.28
CA THR A 638 -11.42 4.71 21.96
C THR A 638 -12.64 5.01 21.10
N LYS A 639 -12.80 4.25 20.01
CA LYS A 639 -13.95 4.32 19.11
C LYS A 639 -14.53 2.94 18.90
N THR A 640 -15.85 2.83 18.91
CA THR A 640 -16.55 1.62 18.46
C THR A 640 -16.96 1.77 17.01
N LEU A 641 -16.49 0.84 16.18
CA LEU A 641 -16.78 0.78 14.75
C LEU A 641 -17.81 -0.32 14.52
N GLN A 642 -18.96 0.02 13.98
CA GLN A 642 -20.02 -0.92 13.66
C GLN A 642 -20.22 -1.00 12.17
N VAL A 643 -20.33 -2.20 11.63
CA VAL A 643 -20.74 -2.47 10.25
C VAL A 643 -22.03 -3.25 10.27
N SER A 644 -23.04 -2.76 9.54
CA SER A 644 -24.32 -3.46 9.33
C SER A 644 -24.56 -3.67 7.85
N LEU A 645 -24.97 -4.88 7.49
CA LEU A 645 -25.40 -5.25 6.15
C LEU A 645 -26.92 -5.25 6.10
N LEU A 646 -27.50 -4.45 5.20
CA LEU A 646 -28.94 -4.33 5.00
C LEU A 646 -29.32 -4.83 3.61
N ASP A 647 -30.49 -5.45 3.47
CA ASP A 647 -31.07 -5.79 2.17
C ASP A 647 -31.67 -4.55 1.45
N ALA A 648 -32.24 -4.74 0.28
CA ALA A 648 -32.86 -3.67 -0.50
C ALA A 648 -34.12 -3.05 0.17
N ASN A 649 -34.67 -3.70 1.21
CA ASN A 649 -35.80 -3.21 2.00
C ASN A 649 -35.33 -2.67 3.36
N ASP A 650 -34.05 -2.42 3.55
CA ASP A 650 -33.45 -1.95 4.80
C ASP A 650 -33.55 -2.95 5.98
N ASN A 651 -33.85 -4.23 5.74
CA ASN A 651 -33.79 -5.24 6.77
C ASN A 651 -32.34 -5.59 7.08
N GLN A 652 -31.98 -5.61 8.35
CA GLN A 652 -30.62 -5.98 8.76
C GLN A 652 -30.38 -7.51 8.58
N ILE A 653 -29.44 -7.85 7.70
CA ILE A 653 -29.02 -9.23 7.44
C ILE A 653 -27.95 -9.66 8.44
N ALA A 654 -26.98 -8.81 8.71
CA ALA A 654 -25.89 -9.08 9.64
C ALA A 654 -25.34 -7.77 10.22
N THR A 655 -24.67 -7.88 11.37
CA THR A 655 -23.94 -6.77 11.96
C THR A 655 -22.73 -7.28 12.71
N GLY A 656 -21.70 -6.45 12.83
CA GLY A 656 -20.48 -6.74 13.57
C GLY A 656 -19.83 -5.46 14.05
N THR A 657 -18.95 -5.59 15.03
CA THR A 657 -18.26 -4.44 15.64
C THR A 657 -16.78 -4.73 15.82
N GLN A 658 -15.98 -3.65 15.83
CA GLN A 658 -14.58 -3.63 16.22
C GLN A 658 -14.31 -2.42 17.10
N THR A 659 -13.27 -2.47 17.90
CA THR A 659 -12.82 -1.34 18.71
C THR A 659 -11.49 -0.82 18.17
N TYR A 660 -11.42 0.48 17.98
CA TYR A 660 -10.18 1.20 17.81
C TYR A 660 -9.79 1.83 19.16
N SER A 661 -8.52 1.68 19.55
CA SER A 661 -7.94 2.42 20.68
C SER A 661 -6.49 2.75 20.31
N GLY A 662 -6.12 4.03 20.42
CA GLY A 662 -4.76 4.42 20.06
C GLY A 662 -4.60 5.91 19.74
N THR A 663 -3.39 6.26 19.34
CA THR A 663 -2.97 7.62 19.00
C THR A 663 -2.54 7.77 17.53
N ALA A 664 -2.64 6.69 16.73
CA ALA A 664 -2.14 6.65 15.36
C ALA A 664 -3.17 6.05 14.40
N LYS A 665 -2.96 6.30 13.09
CA LYS A 665 -3.72 5.64 12.02
C LYS A 665 -3.62 4.12 12.14
N ALA A 666 -4.75 3.41 12.08
CA ALA A 666 -4.78 1.95 12.19
C ALA A 666 -5.93 1.33 11.38
N GLU A 667 -5.72 0.11 10.92
CA GLU A 667 -6.75 -0.68 10.24
C GLU A 667 -7.49 -1.58 11.23
N LYS A 668 -8.80 -1.71 11.07
CA LYS A 668 -9.68 -2.61 11.81
C LYS A 668 -10.60 -3.34 10.83
N THR A 669 -10.71 -4.65 10.97
CA THR A 669 -11.58 -5.43 10.08
C THR A 669 -12.79 -5.97 10.83
N VAL A 670 -13.98 -5.65 10.35
CA VAL A 670 -15.24 -6.25 10.81
C VAL A 670 -15.61 -7.35 9.83
N THR A 671 -15.79 -8.58 10.31
CA THR A 671 -16.18 -9.71 9.47
C THR A 671 -17.59 -10.18 9.82
N LEU A 672 -18.44 -10.28 8.81
CA LEU A 672 -19.79 -10.80 8.87
C LEU A 672 -19.78 -12.22 8.30
N ASN A 673 -19.88 -13.21 9.17
CA ASN A 673 -19.79 -14.63 8.81
C ASN A 673 -21.16 -15.26 8.55
N SER A 674 -21.14 -16.42 7.93
CA SER A 674 -22.31 -17.30 7.73
C SER A 674 -23.48 -16.62 7.02
N LEU A 675 -23.17 -15.73 6.09
CA LEU A 675 -24.18 -15.12 5.23
C LEU A 675 -24.79 -16.19 4.33
N SER A 676 -26.11 -16.22 4.22
CA SER A 676 -26.84 -17.19 3.43
C SER A 676 -28.05 -16.54 2.75
N ASN A 677 -28.57 -17.19 1.72
CA ASN A 677 -29.67 -16.68 0.91
C ASN A 677 -29.40 -15.28 0.34
N LEU A 678 -28.12 -15.05 -0.01
CA LEU A 678 -27.73 -13.81 -0.67
C LEU A 678 -28.31 -13.77 -2.08
N HIS A 679 -28.74 -12.57 -2.49
CA HIS A 679 -29.13 -12.28 -3.87
C HIS A 679 -27.88 -11.78 -4.63
N PRO A 680 -27.34 -12.56 -5.57
CA PRO A 680 -26.12 -12.19 -6.29
C PRO A 680 -26.36 -11.01 -7.23
N TRP A 681 -25.39 -10.12 -7.31
CA TRP A 681 -25.36 -9.02 -8.28
C TRP A 681 -24.84 -9.49 -9.64
N SER A 682 -25.50 -9.10 -10.70
CA SER A 682 -25.00 -9.23 -12.08
C SER A 682 -25.49 -8.07 -12.95
N ALA A 683 -24.98 -7.93 -14.18
CA ALA A 683 -25.48 -6.90 -15.10
C ALA A 683 -26.95 -7.11 -15.50
N GLU A 684 -27.47 -8.34 -15.43
CA GLU A 684 -28.86 -8.67 -15.75
C GLU A 684 -29.80 -8.55 -14.52
N ASP A 685 -29.23 -8.67 -13.32
CA ASP A 685 -29.96 -8.58 -12.05
C ASP A 685 -29.07 -7.84 -11.02
N PRO A 686 -29.06 -6.49 -11.08
CA PRO A 686 -28.14 -5.67 -10.32
C PRO A 686 -28.62 -5.40 -8.88
N TYR A 687 -28.85 -6.47 -8.13
CA TYR A 687 -29.31 -6.36 -6.74
C TYR A 687 -28.22 -5.78 -5.83
N LEU A 688 -28.56 -4.73 -5.11
CA LEU A 688 -27.64 -4.04 -4.21
C LEU A 688 -28.10 -4.14 -2.75
N TYR A 689 -27.18 -4.51 -1.91
CA TYR A 689 -27.22 -4.36 -0.46
C TYR A 689 -26.71 -2.98 -0.06
N THR A 690 -27.01 -2.58 1.17
CA THR A 690 -26.40 -1.39 1.78
C THR A 690 -25.50 -1.81 2.93
N VAL A 691 -24.23 -1.48 2.82
CA VAL A 691 -23.26 -1.60 3.92
C VAL A 691 -23.23 -0.27 4.65
N VAL A 692 -23.67 -0.27 5.90
CA VAL A 692 -23.68 0.91 6.78
C VAL A 692 -22.50 0.80 7.73
N VAL A 693 -21.68 1.84 7.77
CA VAL A 693 -20.61 2.00 8.75
C VAL A 693 -20.98 3.10 9.72
N SER A 694 -20.94 2.83 11.02
CA SER A 694 -21.06 3.86 12.04
C SER A 694 -19.89 3.81 13.03
N GLN A 695 -19.43 4.98 13.41
CA GLN A 695 -18.41 5.20 14.42
C GLN A 695 -19.07 5.85 15.64
N LYS A 696 -18.79 5.30 16.83
CA LYS A 696 -19.30 5.81 18.11
C LYS A 696 -18.14 6.22 18.99
N ASP A 697 -18.36 7.25 19.78
CA ASP A 697 -17.43 7.69 20.81
C ASP A 697 -17.31 6.68 21.96
N GLU A 698 -16.50 6.98 22.96
CA GLU A 698 -16.29 6.15 24.14
C GLU A 698 -17.55 6.00 25.01
N ASN A 699 -18.53 6.90 24.89
CA ASN A 699 -19.80 6.86 25.61
C ASN A 699 -20.90 6.14 24.80
N GLY A 700 -20.61 5.70 23.59
CA GLY A 700 -21.54 5.02 22.70
C GLY A 700 -22.41 5.93 21.85
N ALA A 701 -22.18 7.26 21.85
CA ALA A 701 -22.86 8.20 20.98
C ALA A 701 -22.29 8.12 19.56
N GLU A 702 -23.16 8.12 18.55
CA GLU A 702 -22.72 8.19 17.16
C GLU A 702 -22.10 9.56 16.87
N GLU A 703 -20.97 9.55 16.15
CA GLU A 703 -20.24 10.76 15.75
C GLU A 703 -19.93 10.79 14.26
N MET A 704 -20.04 9.65 13.58
CA MET A 704 -19.88 9.52 12.14
C MET A 704 -20.62 8.28 11.62
N ALA A 705 -21.33 8.44 10.50
CA ALA A 705 -21.89 7.33 9.75
C ALA A 705 -21.80 7.59 8.24
N PHE A 706 -21.72 6.52 7.46
CA PHE A 706 -21.85 6.56 6.01
C PHE A 706 -22.35 5.21 5.49
N SER A 707 -22.75 5.15 4.23
CA SER A 707 -23.18 3.92 3.58
C SER A 707 -22.53 3.73 2.21
N THR A 708 -22.40 2.47 1.81
CA THR A 708 -21.92 2.05 0.49
C THR A 708 -22.87 1.00 -0.07
N LYS A 709 -23.33 1.18 -1.31
CA LYS A 709 -24.09 0.14 -2.03
C LYS A 709 -23.13 -0.96 -2.46
N TYR A 710 -23.48 -2.21 -2.20
CA TYR A 710 -22.62 -3.36 -2.47
C TYR A 710 -23.39 -4.52 -3.09
N GLY A 711 -22.83 -5.10 -4.15
CA GLY A 711 -23.38 -6.28 -4.81
C GLY A 711 -22.48 -7.49 -4.59
N PHE A 712 -23.04 -8.56 -4.03
CA PHE A 712 -22.31 -9.83 -3.90
C PHE A 712 -22.14 -10.48 -5.26
N ARG A 713 -20.91 -10.73 -5.63
CA ARG A 713 -20.54 -11.42 -6.86
C ARG A 713 -19.27 -12.21 -6.69
N ASN A 714 -19.21 -13.33 -7.40
CA ASN A 714 -18.01 -14.16 -7.49
C ASN A 714 -17.51 -14.16 -8.94
N ILE A 715 -16.27 -13.68 -9.14
CA ILE A 715 -15.63 -13.59 -10.46
C ILE A 715 -14.59 -14.69 -10.53
N THR A 716 -14.76 -15.62 -11.48
CA THR A 716 -13.85 -16.76 -11.64
C THR A 716 -13.41 -16.93 -13.09
N LYS A 717 -12.25 -17.55 -13.27
CA LYS A 717 -11.73 -17.94 -14.59
C LYS A 717 -11.67 -19.46 -14.69
N SER A 718 -12.20 -20.01 -15.77
CA SER A 718 -12.10 -21.44 -16.11
C SER A 718 -11.55 -21.55 -17.53
N GLY A 719 -10.28 -21.95 -17.68
CA GLY A 719 -9.56 -21.85 -18.95
C GLY A 719 -9.51 -20.39 -19.42
N ASN A 720 -10.04 -20.12 -20.63
CA ASN A 720 -10.13 -18.77 -21.19
C ASN A 720 -11.49 -18.10 -20.97
N LEU A 721 -12.35 -18.72 -20.16
CA LEU A 721 -13.70 -18.20 -19.91
C LEU A 721 -13.76 -17.50 -18.57
N ILE A 722 -14.43 -16.36 -18.53
CA ILE A 722 -14.76 -15.64 -17.30
C ILE A 722 -16.19 -15.95 -16.93
N ASN A 723 -16.38 -16.34 -15.68
CA ASN A 723 -17.68 -16.61 -15.10
C ASN A 723 -17.97 -15.59 -14.00
N ILE A 724 -19.22 -15.17 -13.92
CA ILE A 724 -19.76 -14.38 -12.83
C ILE A 724 -20.87 -15.19 -12.18
N ASN A 725 -20.77 -15.41 -10.88
CA ASN A 725 -21.70 -16.23 -10.09
C ASN A 725 -21.88 -17.64 -10.72
N GLY A 726 -20.77 -18.26 -11.13
CA GLY A 726 -20.75 -19.58 -11.75
C GLY A 726 -21.25 -19.66 -13.21
N LYS A 727 -21.68 -18.53 -13.80
CA LYS A 727 -22.21 -18.49 -15.17
C LYS A 727 -21.24 -17.78 -16.10
N ARG A 728 -21.00 -18.37 -17.28
CA ARG A 728 -20.21 -17.73 -18.33
C ARG A 728 -20.87 -16.43 -18.77
N VAL A 729 -20.06 -15.38 -18.89
CA VAL A 729 -20.50 -14.06 -19.33
C VAL A 729 -19.84 -13.68 -20.66
N TYR A 730 -20.65 -13.11 -21.56
CA TYR A 730 -20.17 -12.41 -22.75
C TYR A 730 -20.20 -10.91 -22.49
N PHE A 731 -19.04 -10.27 -22.57
CA PHE A 731 -18.90 -8.83 -22.39
C PHE A 731 -19.24 -8.10 -23.70
N LYS A 732 -20.48 -7.69 -23.83
CA LYS A 732 -20.96 -6.88 -24.98
C LYS A 732 -20.76 -5.41 -24.63
N GLY A 733 -19.53 -4.94 -24.88
CA GLY A 733 -19.05 -3.68 -24.36
C GLY A 733 -18.85 -2.60 -25.39
N VAL A 734 -18.78 -1.38 -24.89
CA VAL A 734 -18.42 -0.17 -25.62
C VAL A 734 -17.35 0.61 -24.86
N ASN A 735 -16.52 1.32 -25.62
CA ASN A 735 -15.64 2.36 -25.06
C ASN A 735 -16.44 3.65 -24.90
N THR A 736 -16.17 4.41 -23.83
CA THR A 736 -16.86 5.68 -23.56
C THR A 736 -15.84 6.78 -23.26
N GLN A 737 -16.20 8.02 -23.55
CA GLN A 737 -15.45 9.22 -23.16
C GLN A 737 -16.41 10.24 -22.53
N ASP A 738 -15.88 11.11 -21.65
CA ASP A 738 -16.63 12.23 -21.10
C ASP A 738 -16.63 13.38 -22.11
N THR A 739 -17.74 13.59 -22.81
CA THR A 739 -17.89 14.67 -23.80
C THR A 739 -19.32 15.20 -23.80
N HIS A 740 -19.46 16.49 -23.57
CA HIS A 740 -20.73 17.19 -23.63
C HIS A 740 -20.63 18.36 -24.62
N PRO A 741 -21.65 18.60 -25.50
CA PRO A 741 -21.56 19.61 -26.53
C PRO A 741 -21.48 21.07 -26.01
N GLU A 742 -22.01 21.33 -24.80
CA GLU A 742 -22.02 22.66 -24.19
C GLU A 742 -21.04 22.81 -23.02
N TYR A 743 -20.68 21.71 -22.34
CA TYR A 743 -19.87 21.77 -21.11
C TYR A 743 -18.48 21.14 -21.28
N GLY A 744 -18.18 20.60 -22.46
CA GLY A 744 -16.92 19.97 -22.76
C GLY A 744 -16.75 18.65 -22.01
N ARG A 745 -15.77 18.54 -21.13
CA ARG A 745 -15.53 17.34 -20.30
C ARG A 745 -16.37 17.33 -19.00
N ALA A 746 -17.09 18.38 -18.70
CA ALA A 746 -17.95 18.46 -17.54
C ALA A 746 -19.31 17.80 -17.83
N ILE A 747 -19.39 16.50 -17.56
CA ILE A 747 -20.61 15.72 -17.77
C ILE A 747 -21.49 15.84 -16.54
N ASP A 748 -22.71 16.31 -16.71
CA ASP A 748 -23.69 16.37 -15.62
C ASP A 748 -24.39 15.02 -15.41
N MET A 749 -25.04 14.88 -14.26
CA MET A 749 -25.72 13.67 -13.85
C MET A 749 -26.81 13.24 -14.85
N GLU A 750 -27.54 14.17 -15.42
CA GLU A 750 -28.61 13.89 -16.39
C GLU A 750 -28.04 13.25 -17.67
N THR A 751 -26.93 13.81 -18.16
CA THR A 751 -26.21 13.27 -19.33
C THR A 751 -25.65 11.88 -19.05
N MET A 752 -25.00 11.66 -17.87
CA MET A 752 -24.52 10.34 -17.48
C MET A 752 -25.64 9.30 -17.46
N MET A 753 -26.76 9.61 -16.82
CA MET A 753 -27.92 8.71 -16.73
C MET A 753 -28.54 8.44 -18.11
N LYS A 754 -28.60 9.46 -18.97
CA LYS A 754 -29.07 9.32 -20.36
C LYS A 754 -28.20 8.37 -21.16
N ASP A 755 -26.89 8.55 -21.13
CA ASP A 755 -25.93 7.72 -21.85
C ASP A 755 -26.01 6.26 -21.39
N LEU A 756 -25.99 6.01 -20.08
CA LEU A 756 -26.10 4.68 -19.52
C LEU A 756 -27.45 4.01 -19.88
N THR A 757 -28.54 4.77 -19.81
CA THR A 757 -29.88 4.27 -20.19
C THR A 757 -29.94 3.92 -21.68
N MET A 758 -29.34 4.72 -22.54
CA MET A 758 -29.26 4.44 -23.99
C MET A 758 -28.44 3.17 -24.26
N MET A 759 -27.31 2.99 -23.60
CA MET A 759 -26.48 1.79 -23.69
C MET A 759 -27.27 0.54 -23.23
N LYS A 760 -28.00 0.59 -22.11
CA LYS A 760 -28.86 -0.54 -21.66
C LYS A 760 -29.94 -0.88 -22.66
N LYS A 761 -30.63 0.14 -23.21
CA LYS A 761 -31.62 -0.08 -24.26
C LYS A 761 -31.05 -0.69 -25.53
N ALA A 762 -29.77 -0.44 -25.83
CA ALA A 762 -29.04 -1.07 -26.91
C ALA A 762 -28.44 -2.45 -26.55
N ASN A 763 -28.84 -3.01 -25.38
CA ASN A 763 -28.36 -4.30 -24.89
C ASN A 763 -26.83 -4.37 -24.66
N VAL A 764 -26.21 -3.26 -24.34
CA VAL A 764 -24.82 -3.17 -23.87
C VAL A 764 -24.79 -3.57 -22.40
N ASN A 765 -23.88 -4.47 -22.04
CA ASN A 765 -23.70 -4.90 -20.64
C ASN A 765 -22.34 -4.54 -20.05
N THR A 766 -21.45 -3.97 -20.86
CA THR A 766 -20.07 -3.69 -20.43
C THR A 766 -19.63 -2.31 -20.91
N VAL A 767 -18.91 -1.59 -20.05
CA VAL A 767 -18.34 -0.29 -20.34
C VAL A 767 -16.84 -0.34 -20.04
N ARG A 768 -16.01 0.05 -20.99
CA ARG A 768 -14.61 0.43 -20.70
C ARG A 768 -14.55 1.94 -20.56
N THR A 769 -13.98 2.41 -19.47
CA THR A 769 -13.83 3.85 -19.20
C THR A 769 -12.64 4.41 -19.98
N SER A 770 -12.70 4.37 -21.31
CA SER A 770 -11.60 4.78 -22.17
C SER A 770 -11.43 6.31 -22.15
N HIS A 771 -10.25 6.86 -21.81
CA HIS A 771 -9.12 6.10 -21.27
C HIS A 771 -8.68 6.70 -19.93
N TYR A 772 -9.62 6.79 -18.99
CA TYR A 772 -9.42 7.39 -17.67
C TYR A 772 -10.59 7.06 -16.74
N PRO A 773 -10.42 7.06 -15.41
CA PRO A 773 -11.50 6.82 -14.46
C PRO A 773 -12.61 7.88 -14.56
N ARG A 774 -13.85 7.47 -14.39
CA ARG A 774 -15.03 8.36 -14.40
C ARG A 774 -15.23 9.06 -13.05
N GLN A 775 -16.22 9.97 -13.00
CA GLN A 775 -16.67 10.51 -11.73
C GLN A 775 -17.26 9.39 -10.84
N PRO A 776 -17.06 9.43 -9.50
CA PRO A 776 -17.55 8.40 -8.58
C PRO A 776 -19.05 8.10 -8.74
N LYS A 777 -19.88 9.13 -8.95
CA LYS A 777 -21.33 8.97 -9.15
C LYS A 777 -21.70 8.11 -10.36
N MET A 778 -20.87 8.07 -11.41
CA MET A 778 -21.14 7.26 -12.58
C MET A 778 -20.97 5.76 -12.30
N TYR A 779 -20.03 5.38 -11.44
CA TYR A 779 -19.90 3.99 -11.00
C TYR A 779 -21.10 3.55 -10.17
N ALA A 780 -21.58 4.41 -9.27
CA ALA A 780 -22.82 4.13 -8.52
C ALA A 780 -24.04 3.93 -9.43
N MET A 781 -24.14 4.71 -10.52
CA MET A 781 -25.17 4.49 -11.55
C MET A 781 -24.97 3.16 -12.28
N MET A 782 -23.73 2.81 -12.64
CA MET A 782 -23.40 1.55 -13.31
C MET A 782 -23.65 0.34 -12.40
N ASP A 783 -23.43 0.47 -11.10
CA ASP A 783 -23.78 -0.54 -10.09
C ASP A 783 -25.28 -0.80 -10.08
N ALA A 784 -26.10 0.25 -10.07
CA ALA A 784 -27.56 0.18 -9.99
C ALA A 784 -28.21 -0.25 -11.31
N LEU A 785 -27.67 0.18 -12.45
CA LEU A 785 -28.20 -0.17 -13.76
C LEU A 785 -27.68 -1.53 -14.26
N GLY A 786 -26.68 -2.10 -13.63
CA GLY A 786 -26.09 -3.38 -13.98
C GLY A 786 -25.19 -3.31 -15.21
N PHE A 787 -24.01 -2.73 -15.08
CA PHE A 787 -22.93 -2.80 -16.07
C PHE A 787 -21.71 -3.51 -15.51
N TYR A 788 -21.04 -4.28 -16.34
CA TYR A 788 -19.68 -4.71 -16.07
C TYR A 788 -18.72 -3.59 -16.51
N VAL A 789 -17.80 -3.21 -15.67
CA VAL A 789 -16.90 -2.10 -15.94
C VAL A 789 -15.46 -2.60 -16.03
N MET A 790 -14.78 -2.20 -17.09
CA MET A 790 -13.33 -2.17 -17.17
C MET A 790 -12.89 -0.75 -16.85
N ASP A 791 -12.43 -0.55 -15.62
CA ASP A 791 -11.99 0.76 -15.13
C ASP A 791 -10.53 0.97 -15.50
N GLU A 792 -10.24 2.09 -16.18
CA GLU A 792 -8.95 2.33 -16.80
C GLU A 792 -8.21 3.51 -16.19
N ALA A 793 -6.94 3.27 -15.85
CA ALA A 793 -6.04 4.29 -15.32
C ALA A 793 -5.75 5.37 -16.40
N ASP A 794 -5.65 6.61 -15.96
CA ASP A 794 -5.38 7.79 -16.77
C ASP A 794 -3.92 7.80 -17.27
N VAL A 795 -3.57 6.81 -18.12
CA VAL A 795 -2.22 6.60 -18.66
C VAL A 795 -2.28 6.32 -20.14
N GLU A 796 -1.98 7.34 -20.93
CA GLU A 796 -1.78 7.22 -22.38
C GLU A 796 -0.64 8.12 -22.85
N CYS A 797 0.39 7.53 -23.45
CA CYS A 797 1.55 8.27 -23.97
C CYS A 797 1.85 7.92 -25.43
N HIS A 798 0.80 7.83 -26.24
CA HIS A 798 0.84 7.32 -27.62
C HIS A 798 1.94 7.95 -28.49
N TYR A 799 2.11 9.27 -28.43
CA TYR A 799 3.15 9.96 -29.18
C TYR A 799 4.57 9.67 -28.69
N ASN A 800 4.75 9.39 -27.40
CA ASN A 800 6.07 9.11 -26.80
C ASN A 800 6.03 7.87 -25.90
N GLN A 801 5.89 6.72 -26.52
CA GLN A 801 5.78 5.44 -25.79
C GLN A 801 7.03 5.08 -24.98
N ASN A 802 8.17 5.75 -25.19
CA ASN A 802 9.38 5.56 -24.39
C ASN A 802 9.18 5.92 -22.91
N LEU A 803 8.17 6.75 -22.58
CA LEU A 803 7.85 7.09 -21.20
C LEU A 803 7.49 5.85 -20.38
N SER A 804 6.83 4.87 -20.98
CA SER A 804 6.47 3.62 -20.31
C SER A 804 7.67 2.73 -19.94
N SER A 805 8.84 2.95 -20.55
CA SER A 805 10.09 2.27 -20.21
C SER A 805 11.05 3.13 -19.39
N ASN A 806 10.77 4.41 -19.23
CA ASN A 806 11.58 5.33 -18.49
C ASN A 806 11.19 5.30 -17.00
N SER A 807 12.07 4.76 -16.14
CA SER A 807 11.82 4.59 -14.72
C SER A 807 11.53 5.89 -13.96
N SER A 808 11.94 7.06 -14.48
CA SER A 808 11.61 8.34 -13.86
C SER A 808 10.12 8.70 -13.94
N TRP A 809 9.32 7.98 -14.75
CA TRP A 809 7.87 8.15 -14.88
C TRP A 809 7.05 7.15 -14.05
N ILE A 810 7.71 6.21 -13.37
CA ILE A 810 7.04 5.20 -12.54
C ILE A 810 6.13 5.85 -11.51
N THR A 811 6.59 6.88 -10.80
CA THR A 811 5.81 7.56 -9.76
C THR A 811 4.49 8.10 -10.30
N ALA A 812 4.53 8.75 -11.46
CA ALA A 812 3.34 9.33 -12.08
C ALA A 812 2.37 8.26 -12.61
N MET A 813 2.87 7.16 -13.17
CA MET A 813 2.03 6.05 -13.65
C MET A 813 1.42 5.27 -12.49
N ASP A 814 2.20 4.98 -11.46
CA ASP A 814 1.78 4.19 -10.31
C ASP A 814 0.75 4.93 -9.45
N ASP A 815 0.92 6.25 -9.24
CA ASP A 815 -0.06 7.09 -8.54
C ASP A 815 -1.44 7.04 -9.21
N ARG A 816 -1.51 7.11 -10.55
CA ARG A 816 -2.75 7.01 -11.31
C ARG A 816 -3.45 5.66 -11.12
N THR A 817 -2.70 4.57 -11.26
CA THR A 817 -3.21 3.20 -11.04
C THR A 817 -3.69 3.02 -9.60
N LYS A 818 -2.90 3.45 -8.65
CA LYS A 818 -3.20 3.33 -7.22
C LYS A 818 -4.46 4.10 -6.83
N ARG A 819 -4.60 5.35 -7.29
CA ARG A 819 -5.78 6.20 -7.00
C ARG A 819 -7.05 5.60 -7.59
N MET A 820 -7.04 5.14 -8.83
CA MET A 820 -8.15 4.46 -9.45
C MET A 820 -8.61 3.26 -8.60
N VAL A 821 -7.70 2.34 -8.28
CA VAL A 821 -8.05 1.11 -7.54
C VAL A 821 -8.59 1.43 -6.14
N LEU A 822 -7.92 2.29 -5.38
CA LEU A 822 -8.31 2.62 -4.00
C LEU A 822 -9.67 3.30 -3.94
N ARG A 823 -9.97 4.18 -4.89
CA ARG A 823 -11.26 4.87 -4.96
C ARG A 823 -12.41 3.94 -5.35
N ASP A 824 -12.21 3.11 -6.39
CA ASP A 824 -13.31 2.43 -7.07
C ASP A 824 -13.47 0.95 -6.69
N ARG A 825 -12.61 0.41 -5.81
CA ARG A 825 -12.57 -1.02 -5.46
C ARG A 825 -13.85 -1.57 -4.82
N ASN A 826 -14.70 -0.73 -4.22
CA ASN A 826 -15.94 -1.18 -3.60
C ASN A 826 -17.12 -1.30 -4.58
N HIS A 827 -16.99 -0.80 -5.80
CA HIS A 827 -18.05 -0.88 -6.82
C HIS A 827 -18.22 -2.31 -7.36
N PRO A 828 -19.41 -2.92 -7.24
CA PRO A 828 -19.67 -4.25 -7.81
C PRO A 828 -19.62 -4.27 -9.34
N SER A 829 -19.89 -3.17 -10.01
CA SER A 829 -19.80 -3.06 -11.47
C SER A 829 -18.36 -3.24 -11.98
N VAL A 830 -17.35 -2.78 -11.25
CA VAL A 830 -15.96 -2.93 -11.66
C VAL A 830 -15.53 -4.39 -11.60
N ILE A 831 -15.29 -4.99 -12.76
CA ILE A 831 -14.91 -6.40 -12.96
C ILE A 831 -13.44 -6.51 -13.35
N PHE A 832 -12.94 -5.52 -14.08
CA PHE A 832 -11.56 -5.46 -14.56
C PHE A 832 -10.92 -4.13 -14.19
N TRP A 833 -9.63 -4.17 -13.91
CA TRP A 833 -8.76 -3.01 -13.88
C TRP A 833 -7.98 -2.94 -15.19
N SER A 834 -7.81 -1.75 -15.76
CA SER A 834 -6.98 -1.54 -16.92
C SER A 834 -5.88 -0.51 -16.62
N LEU A 835 -4.64 -0.83 -17.00
CA LEU A 835 -3.47 -0.02 -16.65
C LEU A 835 -3.26 1.19 -17.54
N GLY A 836 -4.04 1.31 -18.63
CA GLY A 836 -3.97 2.42 -19.56
C GLY A 836 -4.15 1.99 -21.00
N ASN A 837 -3.89 2.92 -21.91
CA ASN A 837 -4.07 2.79 -23.36
C ASN A 837 -2.80 3.24 -24.09
N GLU A 838 -2.54 2.71 -25.26
CA GLU A 838 -1.57 3.12 -26.29
C GLU A 838 -0.26 3.75 -25.77
N CYS A 839 0.29 3.26 -24.69
CA CYS A 839 1.54 3.74 -24.08
C CYS A 839 2.71 2.76 -24.30
N GLY A 840 2.63 1.91 -25.33
CA GLY A 840 3.63 0.89 -25.63
C GLY A 840 3.70 -0.24 -24.61
N GLY A 841 4.77 -1.03 -24.65
CA GLY A 841 4.96 -2.23 -23.77
C GLY A 841 6.10 -2.07 -22.78
N GLY A 842 6.22 -0.91 -22.13
CA GLY A 842 7.36 -0.58 -21.28
C GLY A 842 7.36 -1.27 -19.92
N SER A 843 8.55 -1.33 -19.33
CA SER A 843 8.79 -2.03 -18.02
C SER A 843 7.99 -1.45 -16.87
N ASN A 844 7.58 -0.17 -16.91
CA ASN A 844 6.82 0.48 -15.85
C ASN A 844 5.45 -0.20 -15.62
N PHE A 845 4.87 -0.82 -16.66
CA PHE A 845 3.62 -1.56 -16.54
C PHE A 845 3.73 -2.80 -15.64
N SER A 846 4.92 -3.38 -15.49
CA SER A 846 5.12 -4.46 -14.51
C SER A 846 4.95 -3.95 -13.08
N THR A 847 5.39 -2.73 -12.80
CA THR A 847 5.21 -2.10 -11.47
C THR A 847 3.74 -1.78 -11.22
N THR A 848 3.07 -1.09 -12.16
CA THR A 848 1.65 -0.72 -11.99
C THR A 848 0.73 -1.95 -11.93
N TYR A 849 1.05 -3.02 -12.67
CA TYR A 849 0.37 -4.31 -12.55
C TYR A 849 0.48 -4.87 -11.13
N ASN A 850 1.70 -4.94 -10.59
CA ASN A 850 1.94 -5.44 -9.24
C ASN A 850 1.24 -4.58 -8.19
N THR A 851 1.29 -3.26 -8.31
CA THR A 851 0.55 -2.33 -7.45
C THR A 851 -0.95 -2.64 -7.50
N CYS A 852 -1.52 -2.78 -8.67
CA CYS A 852 -2.94 -3.12 -8.85
C CYS A 852 -3.28 -4.46 -8.17
N LYS A 853 -2.50 -5.52 -8.44
CA LYS A 853 -2.71 -6.87 -7.87
C LYS A 853 -2.53 -6.92 -6.34
N ASN A 854 -1.66 -6.10 -5.79
CA ASN A 854 -1.47 -5.99 -4.33
C ASN A 854 -2.64 -5.28 -3.65
N LEU A 855 -3.31 -4.37 -4.35
CA LEU A 855 -4.44 -3.61 -3.83
C LEU A 855 -5.77 -4.34 -3.99
N ASP A 856 -5.92 -5.12 -5.09
CA ASP A 856 -7.16 -5.81 -5.41
C ASP A 856 -6.90 -7.07 -6.25
N SER A 857 -7.67 -8.12 -6.02
CA SER A 857 -7.47 -9.44 -6.66
C SER A 857 -8.10 -9.60 -8.05
N ARG A 858 -8.88 -8.62 -8.53
CA ARG A 858 -9.55 -8.68 -9.84
C ARG A 858 -8.56 -8.80 -10.98
N PHE A 859 -9.06 -9.19 -12.14
CA PHE A 859 -8.25 -9.29 -13.35
C PHE A 859 -7.77 -7.93 -13.81
N VAL A 860 -6.51 -7.89 -14.24
CA VAL A 860 -5.86 -6.70 -14.77
C VAL A 860 -5.70 -6.84 -16.27
N HIS A 861 -6.05 -5.81 -16.99
CA HIS A 861 -5.91 -5.64 -18.42
C HIS A 861 -4.90 -4.53 -18.73
N TYR A 862 -4.23 -4.64 -19.84
CA TYR A 862 -3.53 -3.54 -20.50
C TYR A 862 -3.65 -3.69 -22.01
N GLU A 863 -4.05 -2.63 -22.70
CA GLU A 863 -4.29 -2.64 -24.14
C GLU A 863 -3.03 -3.06 -24.91
N GLY A 864 -1.87 -2.46 -24.63
CA GLY A 864 -0.60 -2.75 -25.30
C GLY A 864 0.03 -4.11 -24.97
N ALA A 865 -0.62 -4.95 -24.17
CA ALA A 865 -0.09 -6.25 -23.76
C ALA A 865 -0.12 -7.31 -24.88
N GLY A 866 -0.91 -7.12 -25.92
CA GLY A 866 -1.10 -8.12 -26.97
C GLY A 866 -1.61 -9.46 -26.43
N SER A 867 -1.04 -10.58 -26.89
CA SER A 867 -1.50 -11.93 -26.52
C SER A 867 -0.79 -12.57 -25.33
N GLY A 868 0.09 -11.86 -24.64
CA GLY A 868 0.75 -12.40 -23.46
C GLY A 868 1.93 -11.58 -22.96
N THR A 869 1.74 -10.92 -21.83
CA THR A 869 2.78 -10.24 -21.09
C THR A 869 2.67 -10.55 -19.60
N ASN A 870 3.73 -10.29 -18.85
CA ASN A 870 3.75 -10.51 -17.41
C ASN A 870 2.97 -9.42 -16.62
N TYR A 871 2.30 -8.47 -17.30
CA TYR A 871 1.57 -7.35 -16.69
C TYR A 871 0.12 -7.22 -17.20
N SER A 872 -0.46 -8.32 -17.70
CA SER A 872 -1.89 -8.39 -18.02
C SER A 872 -2.42 -9.80 -17.85
N ASP A 873 -3.56 -9.96 -17.18
CA ASP A 873 -4.26 -11.25 -17.05
C ASP A 873 -5.08 -11.60 -18.30
N LEU A 874 -5.28 -10.62 -19.20
CA LEU A 874 -6.12 -10.68 -20.38
C LEU A 874 -5.32 -10.35 -21.63
N GLY A 875 -5.57 -11.07 -22.70
CA GLY A 875 -5.09 -10.68 -24.03
C GLY A 875 -5.90 -9.49 -24.58
N SER A 876 -5.23 -8.61 -25.29
CA SER A 876 -5.86 -7.47 -25.98
C SER A 876 -5.49 -7.47 -27.45
N ASN A 877 -6.41 -7.09 -28.30
CA ASN A 877 -6.17 -7.00 -29.73
C ASN A 877 -6.95 -5.81 -30.30
N MET A 878 -6.20 -4.84 -30.82
CA MET A 878 -6.76 -3.60 -31.35
C MET A 878 -7.21 -3.80 -32.82
N TYR A 879 -8.36 -3.27 -33.16
CA TYR A 879 -8.94 -3.29 -34.53
C TYR A 879 -8.91 -4.66 -35.22
N PRO A 880 -9.32 -5.77 -34.56
CA PRO A 880 -9.29 -7.08 -35.18
C PRO A 880 -10.28 -7.15 -36.35
N THR A 881 -9.90 -7.82 -37.44
CA THR A 881 -10.82 -8.09 -38.52
C THR A 881 -11.82 -9.19 -38.12
N VAL A 882 -13.00 -9.20 -38.75
CA VAL A 882 -14.02 -10.26 -38.51
C VAL A 882 -13.42 -11.65 -38.77
N SER A 883 -12.58 -11.79 -39.76
CA SER A 883 -11.91 -13.07 -40.09
C SER A 883 -10.88 -13.45 -39.01
N SER A 884 -10.13 -12.49 -38.43
CA SER A 884 -9.16 -12.77 -37.37
C SER A 884 -9.86 -13.21 -36.09
N VAL A 885 -10.98 -12.59 -35.74
CA VAL A 885 -11.82 -13.00 -34.60
C VAL A 885 -12.48 -14.35 -34.86
N GLY A 886 -12.96 -14.60 -36.08
CA GLY A 886 -13.56 -15.88 -36.49
C GLY A 886 -12.57 -17.02 -36.60
N GLY A 887 -11.30 -16.74 -37.00
CA GLY A 887 -10.23 -17.75 -37.10
C GLY A 887 -9.70 -18.25 -35.75
N ASN A 888 -9.84 -17.46 -34.72
CA ASN A 888 -9.43 -17.81 -33.36
C ASN A 888 -10.51 -18.56 -32.52
N ARG A 889 -11.59 -19.00 -33.16
CA ARG A 889 -12.65 -19.77 -32.45
C ARG A 889 -12.14 -21.03 -31.74
N SER A 890 -11.08 -21.66 -32.22
CA SER A 890 -10.46 -22.81 -31.56
C SER A 890 -9.70 -22.45 -30.29
N GLY A 891 -9.38 -21.17 -30.06
CA GLY A 891 -8.78 -20.66 -28.82
C GLY A 891 -9.74 -19.96 -27.87
N LEU A 892 -11.01 -19.79 -28.29
CA LEU A 892 -12.07 -19.15 -27.51
C LEU A 892 -13.06 -20.17 -26.92
N ASN A 893 -12.79 -21.45 -27.04
CA ASN A 893 -13.59 -22.51 -26.42
C ASN A 893 -13.18 -22.79 -25.00
#